data_421e4bc37f0df6214dc7be89f262a26b
#
_entry.id   421e4bc37f0df6214dc7be89f262a26b
#
_cell.length_a   1.000
_cell.length_b   1.000
_cell.length_c   1.000
_cell.angle_alpha   90.00
_cell.angle_beta   90.00
_cell.angle_gamma   90.00
#
_symmetry.space_group_name_H-M   'P 1'
#
loop_
_entity.id
_entity.type
_entity.pdbx_description
1 polymer ?
#
loop_
_entity_poly.entity_id
_entity_poly.type
_entity_poly.pdbx_seq_one_letter_code
_entity_poly.pdbx_strand_id
1 'polypeptide(L)'
;MTVGRVSKLILLSSTVLFSQVANAQEAEAPPQDDDETEVIVVTGSNIAGTPITGALPVTVIGSDDLDAIGASSMDELFRSIPQAGDVAFQEGRTAGGVNDARGDVASGDLRSLGSGNTLVLLNGRRLVLHPGYQTENLVPVTTVNVNSIPNNGVRRVEVLRDGAAAIYGTDAVGGVVNTILRDNFDGLTAEIEYGGSEGTSLRELEGSIAFGRDFNNGQSNLSIFIDYMDRAGMPASDRDYAASYDARPQVEGTPFEGDTDFDNRSTNSPFGEFQTWNYTPTIRQNGTALTSSGDYWHIQPDSVTGCLADLGAGLCIDNSTQNSTSDRVYRYNSNFDRWIYGDNERFNAFAFFNHDFGNGLEFFAEAGLYLSDYMTHREQASPLSAADIIVPAGNYWNPFGPVTFSDGSANPNRLPGLNIPDAGVANIINDYRFVDAGPRVINVDNTSYRLLAGLRGSFGAWDWESAMLWSEASTEDRTNRISNTLLQESLALETPDAYNPFNGGNLVDFSNGDSTPNPQSTIDSFMVDVTRENSTELGLWDFKTSRPDLFQLPGGGVGVALGVELRHEAFEDDRDDRLDGTITFTNPISGDFFGSDVLGSSPTPDSSGDRSVFSSYAELSVPLVSRDMNIPLMQAIDVQLAARYENYSDVGDVLKPKAAIGWEVTDWLMLRGSYSEGFRAPNLPQIHERGVERSNTRLDYVFCEADLRAGRIANVDECLRAQSTVSVREGSSTLEPETNTTYSYGFVFQPQLWDRRFGDLTVTVDYWNIQQENVIGIFGDDNHLAYDYLLRTQGSFNPAVIREAPSADDIADFAGTGLDAVGEVIEVQDTYQN
;
A
#
# COMPACT_ATOMS: atom_id res chain seq x y z
N MET A 1 13.55 -4.86 -22.15
CA MET A 1 13.49 -6.15 -22.88
C MET A 1 12.24 -6.85 -22.37
N THR A 2 11.20 -6.89 -23.15
CA THR A 2 9.86 -7.36 -22.76
C THR A 2 9.88 -8.82 -22.34
N VAL A 3 9.37 -9.12 -21.16
CA VAL A 3 9.23 -10.44 -20.50
C VAL A 3 8.52 -11.50 -21.37
N GLY A 4 7.77 -11.09 -22.39
CA GLY A 4 7.14 -11.99 -23.35
C GLY A 4 8.10 -12.91 -24.16
N ARG A 5 9.40 -12.91 -23.84
CA ARG A 5 10.39 -13.83 -24.42
C ARG A 5 10.86 -14.93 -23.48
N VAL A 6 10.60 -14.83 -22.18
CA VAL A 6 11.03 -15.83 -21.19
C VAL A 6 10.12 -17.06 -21.21
N SER A 7 8.81 -16.85 -21.35
CA SER A 7 7.82 -17.96 -21.46
C SER A 7 8.08 -18.90 -22.65
N LYS A 8 8.68 -18.40 -23.74
CA LYS A 8 9.01 -19.24 -24.90
C LYS A 8 10.32 -20.02 -24.77
N LEU A 9 11.19 -19.65 -23.83
CA LEU A 9 12.47 -20.35 -23.62
C LEU A 9 12.34 -21.54 -22.65
N ILE A 10 11.39 -21.49 -21.74
CA ILE A 10 11.16 -22.55 -20.75
C ILE A 10 10.46 -23.76 -21.40
N LEU A 11 9.58 -23.54 -22.37
CA LEU A 11 8.91 -24.64 -23.09
C LEU A 11 9.82 -25.42 -24.04
N LEU A 12 10.97 -24.90 -24.44
CA LEU A 12 11.91 -25.58 -25.35
C LEU A 12 12.97 -26.43 -24.62
N SER A 13 13.18 -26.22 -23.32
CA SER A 13 14.12 -27.00 -22.51
C SER A 13 13.50 -28.23 -21.83
N SER A 14 12.17 -28.28 -21.70
CA SER A 14 11.46 -29.39 -21.05
C SER A 14 11.36 -30.66 -21.90
N THR A 15 11.59 -30.55 -23.20
CA THR A 15 11.48 -31.72 -24.12
C THR A 15 12.76 -32.59 -24.18
N VAL A 16 13.85 -32.15 -23.60
CA VAL A 16 15.14 -32.91 -23.66
C VAL A 16 15.43 -33.70 -22.37
N LEU A 17 14.77 -33.42 -21.27
CA LEU A 17 15.00 -34.07 -19.95
C LEU A 17 14.09 -35.28 -19.69
N PHE A 18 13.02 -35.48 -20.47
CA PHE A 18 12.08 -36.58 -20.22
C PHE A 18 12.41 -37.92 -20.89
N SER A 19 13.51 -38.05 -21.62
CA SER A 19 13.79 -39.31 -22.34
C SER A 19 14.70 -40.32 -21.59
N GLN A 20 15.04 -40.10 -20.34
CA GLN A 20 15.89 -41.02 -19.55
C GLN A 20 15.31 -41.53 -18.22
N VAL A 21 14.04 -41.29 -17.90
CA VAL A 21 13.44 -41.75 -16.64
C VAL A 21 12.38 -42.82 -16.89
N ALA A 22 12.66 -43.82 -17.68
CA ALA A 22 11.80 -44.99 -17.84
C ALA A 22 12.52 -46.26 -17.36
N ASN A 23 12.96 -46.31 -16.13
CA ASN A 23 13.28 -47.55 -15.37
C ASN A 23 13.45 -47.15 -13.88
N ALA A 24 12.41 -46.73 -13.24
CA ALA A 24 12.40 -46.67 -11.77
C ALA A 24 11.62 -47.87 -11.26
N GLN A 25 12.34 -48.79 -10.70
CA GLN A 25 11.87 -49.82 -9.78
C GLN A 25 11.10 -49.14 -8.63
N GLU A 26 10.05 -49.82 -8.12
CA GLU A 26 9.33 -49.40 -6.90
C GLU A 26 10.37 -49.00 -5.85
N ALA A 27 10.46 -47.70 -5.60
CA ALA A 27 11.22 -47.16 -4.50
C ALA A 27 10.35 -47.33 -3.25
N GLU A 28 10.88 -47.97 -2.23
CA GLU A 28 10.39 -47.88 -0.85
C GLU A 28 10.16 -46.40 -0.54
N ALA A 29 9.09 -46.09 0.17
CA ALA A 29 8.81 -44.77 0.73
C ALA A 29 10.08 -44.23 1.39
N PRO A 30 10.42 -42.96 1.17
CA PRO A 30 11.57 -42.37 1.87
C PRO A 30 11.42 -42.63 3.36
N PRO A 31 12.51 -42.92 4.08
CA PRO A 31 12.45 -43.05 5.52
C PRO A 31 11.81 -41.77 6.07
N GLN A 32 10.72 -41.92 6.81
CA GLN A 32 10.26 -40.85 7.68
C GLN A 32 11.46 -40.49 8.57
N ASP A 33 11.90 -39.26 8.46
CA ASP A 33 12.85 -38.69 9.40
C ASP A 33 12.14 -38.58 10.76
N ASP A 34 12.11 -39.72 11.51
CA ASP A 34 11.71 -39.78 12.90
C ASP A 34 12.84 -39.23 13.83
N ASP A 35 13.59 -38.26 13.35
CA ASP A 35 14.41 -37.41 14.20
C ASP A 35 13.54 -36.25 14.68
N GLU A 36 12.89 -36.43 15.84
CA GLU A 36 12.52 -35.33 16.73
C GLU A 36 13.83 -34.63 17.18
N THR A 37 14.56 -34.05 16.24
CA THR A 37 15.60 -33.08 16.54
C THR A 37 14.88 -31.87 17.08
N GLU A 38 15.08 -31.61 18.35
CA GLU A 38 14.63 -30.42 19.07
C GLU A 38 14.83 -29.19 18.14
N VAL A 39 13.75 -28.60 17.69
CA VAL A 39 13.79 -27.47 16.74
C VAL A 39 14.52 -26.33 17.43
N ILE A 40 15.76 -26.10 17.03
CA ILE A 40 16.56 -25.00 17.57
C ILE A 40 15.97 -23.72 17.01
N VAL A 41 15.19 -23.00 17.81
CA VAL A 41 14.67 -21.66 17.50
C VAL A 41 15.85 -20.71 17.50
N VAL A 42 16.03 -19.96 16.39
CA VAL A 42 17.13 -18.99 16.24
C VAL A 42 16.66 -17.55 16.47
N THR A 43 15.35 -17.29 16.45
CA THR A 43 14.79 -15.94 16.59
C THR A 43 14.64 -15.53 18.05
N GLY A 44 15.20 -14.37 18.42
CA GLY A 44 15.12 -13.81 19.77
C GLY A 44 16.43 -13.85 20.56
N SER A 45 17.48 -14.54 20.05
CA SER A 45 18.83 -14.54 20.62
C SER A 45 19.89 -14.78 19.56
N ASN A 46 21.07 -14.18 19.72
CA ASN A 46 22.27 -14.44 18.93
C ASN A 46 23.26 -15.38 19.63
N ILE A 47 22.92 -15.94 20.79
CA ILE A 47 23.79 -16.86 21.57
C ILE A 47 23.43 -18.28 21.16
N ALA A 48 24.32 -18.97 20.45
CA ALA A 48 24.10 -20.32 19.99
C ALA A 48 23.92 -21.31 21.18
N GLY A 49 22.93 -22.21 21.08
CA GLY A 49 22.73 -23.33 22.02
C GLY A 49 22.19 -22.95 23.39
N THR A 50 21.70 -21.73 23.60
CA THR A 50 21.04 -21.35 24.87
C THR A 50 19.54 -21.63 24.84
N PRO A 51 18.95 -22.18 25.93
CA PRO A 51 17.51 -22.48 26.01
C PRO A 51 16.64 -21.26 26.29
N ILE A 52 16.98 -20.08 25.72
CA ILE A 52 16.26 -18.80 25.95
C ILE A 52 14.83 -18.84 25.40
N THR A 53 14.54 -19.77 24.51
CA THR A 53 13.25 -19.97 23.88
C THR A 53 12.07 -20.09 24.86
N GLY A 54 12.31 -20.54 26.08
CA GLY A 54 11.27 -20.56 27.14
C GLY A 54 10.91 -19.18 27.68
N ALA A 55 11.85 -18.22 27.70
CA ALA A 55 11.62 -16.87 28.24
C ALA A 55 10.91 -15.93 27.27
N LEU A 56 10.96 -16.20 25.95
CA LEU A 56 10.35 -15.36 24.92
C LEU A 56 9.15 -16.04 24.26
N PRO A 57 8.10 -15.30 23.89
CA PRO A 57 6.92 -15.83 23.19
C PRO A 57 7.20 -16.02 21.70
N VAL A 58 7.92 -17.09 21.33
CA VAL A 58 8.17 -17.46 19.94
C VAL A 58 7.20 -18.57 19.52
N THR A 59 6.57 -18.39 18.35
CA THR A 59 5.80 -19.44 17.68
C THR A 59 6.61 -19.92 16.48
N VAL A 60 6.68 -21.22 16.30
CA VAL A 60 7.32 -21.85 15.13
C VAL A 60 6.23 -22.52 14.32
N ILE A 61 6.17 -22.18 13.02
CA ILE A 61 5.33 -22.81 12.02
C ILE A 61 6.26 -23.68 11.18
N GLY A 62 6.17 -24.99 11.32
CA GLY A 62 7.02 -25.93 10.60
C GLY A 62 6.55 -26.21 9.18
N SER A 63 7.31 -26.99 8.42
CA SER A 63 6.93 -27.38 7.05
C SER A 63 5.58 -28.12 7.00
N ASP A 64 5.32 -29.03 7.93
CA ASP A 64 4.06 -29.78 7.99
C ASP A 64 2.84 -28.88 8.28
N ASP A 65 3.03 -27.82 9.09
CA ASP A 65 1.99 -26.81 9.33
C ASP A 65 1.75 -25.96 8.07
N LEU A 66 2.84 -25.63 7.35
CA LEU A 66 2.78 -24.90 6.07
C LEU A 66 2.01 -25.68 5.02
N ASP A 67 2.30 -26.97 4.87
CA ASP A 67 1.61 -27.87 3.96
C ASP A 67 0.13 -28.03 4.36
N ALA A 68 -0.17 -28.08 5.66
CA ALA A 68 -1.53 -28.16 6.17
C ALA A 68 -2.36 -26.88 5.97
N ILE A 69 -1.72 -25.72 5.97
CA ILE A 69 -2.36 -24.42 5.65
C ILE A 69 -2.70 -24.38 4.16
N GLY A 70 -1.89 -25.00 3.30
CA GLY A 70 -2.05 -24.98 1.83
C GLY A 70 -1.88 -23.58 1.25
N ALA A 71 -0.96 -22.77 1.85
CA ALA A 71 -0.73 -21.42 1.40
C ALA A 71 0.01 -21.43 0.07
N SER A 72 -0.59 -20.83 -0.96
CA SER A 72 0.00 -20.68 -2.29
C SER A 72 1.05 -19.57 -2.34
N SER A 73 1.08 -18.70 -1.34
CA SER A 73 2.00 -17.57 -1.26
C SER A 73 2.40 -17.25 0.19
N MET A 74 3.49 -16.52 0.34
CA MET A 74 3.89 -16.00 1.66
C MET A 74 2.86 -15.02 2.23
N ASP A 75 2.09 -14.32 1.39
CA ASP A 75 0.95 -13.49 1.84
C ASP A 75 -0.10 -14.32 2.58
N GLU A 76 -0.55 -15.41 2.00
CA GLU A 76 -1.54 -16.31 2.62
C GLU A 76 -1.00 -16.90 3.93
N LEU A 77 0.28 -17.29 3.94
CA LEU A 77 0.93 -17.76 5.14
C LEU A 77 0.95 -16.70 6.24
N PHE A 78 1.34 -15.46 5.93
CA PHE A 78 1.38 -14.39 6.93
C PHE A 78 -0.01 -14.07 7.47
N ARG A 79 -1.04 -14.11 6.64
CA ARG A 79 -2.45 -13.95 7.06
C ARG A 79 -2.93 -15.08 7.96
N SER A 80 -2.35 -16.27 7.87
CA SER A 80 -2.68 -17.40 8.75
C SER A 80 -2.12 -17.27 10.16
N ILE A 81 -1.16 -16.35 10.39
CA ILE A 81 -0.59 -16.08 11.71
C ILE A 81 -1.67 -15.44 12.59
N PRO A 82 -2.09 -16.07 13.72
CA PRO A 82 -3.23 -15.59 14.52
C PRO A 82 -3.08 -14.16 15.07
N GLN A 83 -1.85 -13.65 15.15
CA GLN A 83 -1.55 -12.30 15.62
C GLN A 83 -1.35 -11.29 14.50
N ALA A 84 -1.47 -11.73 13.24
CA ALA A 84 -1.44 -10.82 12.09
C ALA A 84 -2.70 -9.97 12.06
N GLY A 85 -2.52 -8.68 11.84
CA GLY A 85 -3.58 -7.72 11.60
C GLY A 85 -3.89 -7.60 10.11
N ASP A 86 -4.86 -6.75 9.81
CA ASP A 86 -5.14 -6.35 8.43
C ASP A 86 -4.03 -5.43 7.91
N VAL A 87 -3.42 -5.83 6.81
CA VAL A 87 -2.27 -5.15 6.22
C VAL A 87 -2.74 -4.24 5.10
N ALA A 88 -2.41 -2.94 5.17
CA ALA A 88 -2.69 -2.01 4.08
C ALA A 88 -1.86 -2.34 2.83
N PHE A 89 -0.65 -2.87 3.03
CA PHE A 89 0.27 -3.26 1.97
C PHE A 89 -0.07 -4.65 1.44
N GLN A 90 -1.10 -4.71 0.63
CA GLN A 90 -1.61 -5.94 0.01
C GLN A 90 -2.24 -5.65 -1.36
N GLU A 91 -2.29 -6.65 -2.21
CA GLU A 91 -2.82 -6.57 -3.57
C GLU A 91 -4.21 -5.91 -3.65
N GLY A 92 -5.17 -6.33 -2.85
CA GLY A 92 -6.56 -5.85 -2.90
C GLY A 92 -6.72 -4.36 -2.58
N ARG A 93 -5.83 -3.79 -1.76
CA ARG A 93 -5.81 -2.36 -1.42
C ARG A 93 -4.92 -1.52 -2.32
N THR A 94 -3.90 -2.12 -2.90
CA THR A 94 -2.88 -1.41 -3.68
C THR A 94 -3.34 -0.93 -5.04
N ALA A 95 -4.46 -1.43 -5.55
CA ALA A 95 -5.04 -0.94 -6.80
C ALA A 95 -5.67 0.48 -6.67
N GLY A 96 -5.33 1.24 -5.63
CA GLY A 96 -5.91 2.54 -5.28
C GLY A 96 -5.38 3.71 -6.10
N GLY A 97 -4.66 4.59 -5.45
CA GLY A 97 -4.08 5.82 -6.03
C GLY A 97 -2.82 5.58 -6.83
N VAL A 98 -2.42 6.56 -7.63
CA VAL A 98 -1.15 6.53 -8.40
C VAL A 98 0.09 6.60 -7.49
N ASN A 99 -0.09 6.95 -6.23
CA ASN A 99 0.99 7.12 -5.27
C ASN A 99 1.21 5.88 -4.39
N ASP A 100 0.25 4.96 -4.35
CA ASP A 100 0.35 3.75 -3.55
C ASP A 100 1.14 2.68 -4.29
N ALA A 101 1.87 1.84 -3.55
CA ALA A 101 2.45 0.62 -4.10
C ALA A 101 1.32 -0.26 -4.64
N ARG A 102 1.50 -0.79 -5.84
CA ARG A 102 0.51 -1.63 -6.53
C ARG A 102 1.18 -2.90 -7.05
N GLY A 103 0.37 -3.83 -7.51
CA GLY A 103 0.86 -5.08 -8.09
C GLY A 103 0.91 -6.23 -7.10
N ASP A 104 1.82 -7.17 -7.35
CA ASP A 104 2.05 -8.33 -6.48
C ASP A 104 2.84 -7.91 -5.24
N VAL A 105 2.15 -7.35 -4.26
CA VAL A 105 2.73 -6.86 -3.00
C VAL A 105 1.99 -7.42 -1.80
N ALA A 106 2.75 -7.79 -0.80
CA ALA A 106 2.24 -8.24 0.49
C ALA A 106 3.23 -7.97 1.61
N SER A 107 2.75 -7.79 2.82
CA SER A 107 3.57 -7.57 4.01
C SER A 107 2.93 -8.19 5.24
N GLY A 108 3.62 -8.14 6.37
CA GLY A 108 3.13 -8.58 7.66
C GLY A 108 2.86 -7.41 8.60
N ASP A 109 1.77 -7.50 9.36
CA ASP A 109 1.47 -6.59 10.45
C ASP A 109 1.11 -7.38 11.71
N LEU A 110 2.04 -7.47 12.64
CA LEU A 110 1.79 -8.11 13.92
C LEU A 110 1.09 -7.14 14.88
N ARG A 111 -0.02 -7.61 15.47
CA ARG A 111 -0.79 -6.88 16.48
C ARG A 111 -1.47 -5.60 15.99
N SER A 112 -1.66 -5.46 14.68
CA SER A 112 -2.31 -4.28 14.05
C SER A 112 -1.65 -2.94 14.43
N LEU A 113 -0.31 -2.92 14.48
CA LEU A 113 0.47 -1.72 14.77
C LEU A 113 0.90 -0.96 13.51
N GLY A 114 0.50 -1.45 12.33
CA GLY A 114 0.94 -0.97 11.02
C GLY A 114 2.11 -1.79 10.47
N SER A 115 2.14 -1.94 9.15
CA SER A 115 3.11 -2.79 8.44
C SER A 115 4.56 -2.41 8.70
N GLY A 116 4.86 -1.13 8.91
CA GLY A 116 6.20 -0.65 9.25
C GLY A 116 6.70 -0.98 10.67
N ASN A 117 5.85 -1.59 11.53
CA ASN A 117 6.18 -1.95 12.90
C ASN A 117 6.49 -3.45 13.09
N THR A 118 6.49 -4.22 12.01
CA THR A 118 6.84 -5.64 12.01
C THR A 118 8.11 -5.86 11.21
N LEU A 119 9.15 -6.33 11.87
CA LEU A 119 10.39 -6.67 11.17
C LEU A 119 10.28 -8.05 10.52
N VAL A 120 10.45 -8.09 9.20
CA VAL A 120 10.51 -9.35 8.44
C VAL A 120 11.96 -9.65 8.07
N LEU A 121 12.39 -10.86 8.36
CA LEU A 121 13.74 -11.36 8.11
C LEU A 121 13.69 -12.61 7.23
N LEU A 122 14.74 -12.79 6.45
CA LEU A 122 15.06 -14.01 5.73
C LEU A 122 16.40 -14.56 6.22
N ASN A 123 16.40 -15.78 6.79
CA ASN A 123 17.58 -16.41 7.38
C ASN A 123 18.29 -15.52 8.42
N GLY A 124 17.50 -14.75 9.19
CA GLY A 124 18.00 -13.85 10.24
C GLY A 124 18.57 -12.52 9.74
N ARG A 125 18.46 -12.18 8.45
CA ARG A 125 18.91 -10.91 7.84
C ARG A 125 17.76 -10.16 7.19
N ARG A 126 17.90 -8.84 7.11
CA ARG A 126 16.91 -7.95 6.48
C ARG A 126 16.72 -8.28 5.01
N LEU A 127 15.50 -8.09 4.54
CA LEU A 127 15.12 -8.01 3.13
C LEU A 127 15.21 -6.55 2.67
N VAL A 128 15.42 -6.34 1.37
CA VAL A 128 15.27 -5.02 0.76
C VAL A 128 13.81 -4.58 0.86
N LEU A 129 13.58 -3.29 1.12
CA LEU A 129 12.23 -2.73 1.15
C LEU A 129 11.64 -2.75 -0.27
N HIS A 130 10.34 -2.91 -0.38
CA HIS A 130 9.65 -2.71 -1.65
C HIS A 130 9.76 -1.24 -2.07
N PRO A 131 10.02 -0.94 -3.37
CA PRO A 131 10.24 0.43 -3.82
C PRO A 131 9.04 1.36 -3.66
N GLY A 132 7.83 0.84 -3.85
CA GLY A 132 6.62 1.59 -3.59
C GLY A 132 6.27 1.65 -2.10
N TYR A 133 5.52 2.64 -1.69
CA TYR A 133 5.03 2.79 -0.33
C TYR A 133 3.50 2.77 -0.28
N GLN A 134 2.95 2.54 0.91
CA GLN A 134 1.53 2.75 1.23
C GLN A 134 1.39 3.96 2.14
N THR A 135 0.24 4.62 2.04
CA THR A 135 -0.10 5.69 2.95
C THR A 135 -0.86 5.13 4.15
N GLU A 136 -0.23 5.12 5.32
CA GLU A 136 -0.85 4.80 6.60
C GLU A 136 -0.97 6.09 7.43
N ASN A 137 -2.17 6.40 7.94
CA ASN A 137 -2.43 7.64 8.67
C ASN A 137 -1.92 8.92 7.95
N LEU A 138 -2.06 8.94 6.63
CA LEU A 138 -1.66 10.03 5.74
C LEU A 138 -0.13 10.22 5.56
N VAL A 139 0.70 9.35 6.09
CA VAL A 139 2.16 9.35 5.88
C VAL A 139 2.61 8.13 5.06
N PRO A 140 3.68 8.25 4.23
CA PRO A 140 4.21 7.11 3.49
C PRO A 140 4.87 6.11 4.44
N VAL A 141 4.56 4.83 4.28
CA VAL A 141 5.17 3.72 5.01
C VAL A 141 5.75 2.73 4.02
N THR A 142 7.03 2.43 4.15
CA THR A 142 7.73 1.41 3.37
C THR A 142 7.86 0.12 4.16
N THR A 143 7.76 -1.01 3.47
CA THR A 143 7.91 -2.35 4.06
C THR A 143 8.47 -3.32 3.04
N VAL A 144 8.77 -4.54 3.44
CA VAL A 144 9.24 -5.59 2.53
C VAL A 144 8.05 -6.21 1.78
N ASN A 145 8.31 -6.71 0.58
CA ASN A 145 7.37 -7.58 -0.13
C ASN A 145 7.66 -9.04 0.22
N VAL A 146 6.79 -9.67 1.02
CA VAL A 146 6.99 -11.06 1.46
C VAL A 146 6.82 -12.06 0.32
N ASN A 147 6.12 -11.71 -0.78
CA ASN A 147 5.99 -12.56 -1.96
C ASN A 147 7.32 -12.78 -2.70
N SER A 148 8.37 -12.01 -2.37
CA SER A 148 9.73 -12.25 -2.87
C SER A 148 10.43 -13.46 -2.24
N ILE A 149 9.83 -14.10 -1.23
CA ILE A 149 10.38 -15.28 -0.55
C ILE A 149 9.83 -16.54 -1.24
N PRO A 150 10.71 -17.49 -1.65
CA PRO A 150 10.27 -18.72 -2.31
C PRO A 150 9.52 -19.64 -1.34
N ASN A 151 8.27 -19.98 -1.66
CA ASN A 151 7.41 -20.77 -0.78
C ASN A 151 7.95 -22.20 -0.55
N ASN A 152 8.32 -22.89 -1.62
CA ASN A 152 8.83 -24.28 -1.55
C ASN A 152 10.21 -24.41 -0.89
N GLY A 153 10.92 -23.30 -0.70
CA GLY A 153 12.22 -23.26 0.00
C GLY A 153 12.07 -23.17 1.53
N VAL A 154 10.88 -22.88 2.05
CA VAL A 154 10.69 -22.61 3.49
C VAL A 154 10.85 -23.89 4.31
N ARG A 155 11.71 -23.85 5.32
CA ARG A 155 11.86 -24.89 6.33
C ARG A 155 10.91 -24.65 7.50
N ARG A 156 10.80 -23.40 7.93
CA ARG A 156 9.90 -22.92 8.99
C ARG A 156 9.81 -21.41 9.03
N VAL A 157 8.79 -20.92 9.67
CA VAL A 157 8.64 -19.48 10.00
C VAL A 157 8.64 -19.34 11.52
N GLU A 158 9.49 -18.47 12.04
CA GLU A 158 9.61 -18.16 13.46
C GLU A 158 9.01 -16.78 13.73
N VAL A 159 7.97 -16.72 14.56
CA VAL A 159 7.25 -15.49 14.91
C VAL A 159 7.57 -15.12 16.36
N LEU A 160 8.43 -14.14 16.56
CA LEU A 160 8.73 -13.57 17.87
C LEU A 160 7.72 -12.45 18.18
N ARG A 161 6.88 -12.69 19.17
CA ARG A 161 5.80 -11.79 19.60
C ARG A 161 6.24 -10.93 20.79
N ASP A 162 7.39 -10.27 20.66
CA ASP A 162 7.95 -9.41 21.70
C ASP A 162 8.76 -8.29 21.05
N GLY A 163 8.93 -7.16 21.74
CA GLY A 163 9.82 -6.11 21.26
C GLY A 163 11.26 -6.65 21.15
N ALA A 164 11.88 -6.46 20.01
CA ALA A 164 13.17 -7.09 19.68
C ALA A 164 14.20 -6.12 19.09
N ALA A 165 13.98 -4.82 19.20
CA ALA A 165 14.89 -3.81 18.65
C ALA A 165 16.30 -3.85 19.27
N ALA A 166 16.44 -4.31 20.53
CA ALA A 166 17.73 -4.50 21.17
C ALA A 166 18.58 -5.64 20.54
N ILE A 167 17.97 -6.50 19.68
CA ILE A 167 18.63 -7.58 18.98
C ILE A 167 18.74 -7.27 17.49
N TYR A 168 17.62 -6.84 16.86
CA TYR A 168 17.51 -6.71 15.41
C TYR A 168 17.46 -5.25 14.89
N GLY A 169 17.37 -4.24 15.80
CA GLY A 169 17.32 -2.82 15.44
C GLY A 169 15.91 -2.32 15.10
N THR A 170 15.83 -1.34 14.21
CA THR A 170 14.60 -0.67 13.81
C THR A 170 13.50 -1.63 13.35
N ASP A 171 12.23 -1.22 13.42
CA ASP A 171 11.02 -1.88 12.91
C ASP A 171 10.53 -3.08 13.74
N ALA A 172 11.34 -3.61 14.67
CA ALA A 172 10.99 -4.73 15.54
C ALA A 172 10.13 -4.29 16.76
N VAL A 173 9.05 -3.55 16.52
CA VAL A 173 8.14 -2.97 17.53
C VAL A 173 7.05 -3.97 17.92
N GLY A 174 6.25 -4.41 16.95
CA GLY A 174 5.18 -5.41 17.12
C GLY A 174 5.70 -6.84 17.27
N GLY A 175 6.88 -7.08 16.72
CA GLY A 175 7.55 -8.37 16.72
C GLY A 175 8.46 -8.56 15.52
N VAL A 176 8.91 -9.82 15.35
CA VAL A 176 9.76 -10.24 14.23
C VAL A 176 9.19 -11.50 13.60
N VAL A 177 9.09 -11.52 12.28
CA VAL A 177 8.79 -12.71 11.49
C VAL A 177 10.05 -13.10 10.73
N ASN A 178 10.63 -14.24 11.06
CA ASN A 178 11.87 -14.73 10.46
C ASN A 178 11.60 -16.00 9.68
N THR A 179 11.68 -15.92 8.37
CA THR A 179 11.55 -17.08 7.48
C THR A 179 12.91 -17.76 7.33
N ILE A 180 12.97 -19.03 7.67
CA ILE A 180 14.18 -19.85 7.55
C ILE A 180 13.99 -20.79 6.36
N LEU A 181 14.87 -20.67 5.37
CA LEU A 181 14.88 -21.55 4.21
C LEU A 181 15.74 -22.80 4.45
N ARG A 182 15.53 -23.82 3.62
CA ARG A 182 16.30 -25.06 3.61
C ARG A 182 17.65 -24.81 2.93
N ASP A 183 18.69 -24.60 3.68
CA ASP A 183 20.04 -24.25 3.21
C ASP A 183 20.94 -25.46 2.92
N ASN A 184 20.47 -26.69 3.22
CA ASN A 184 21.21 -27.94 3.00
C ASN A 184 20.21 -29.03 2.57
N PHE A 185 19.62 -28.88 1.39
CA PHE A 185 18.69 -29.86 0.83
C PHE A 185 19.45 -30.90 0.00
N ASP A 186 19.09 -32.18 0.11
CA ASP A 186 19.60 -33.26 -0.75
C ASP A 186 18.41 -34.03 -1.33
N GLY A 187 18.22 -33.93 -2.64
CA GLY A 187 17.14 -34.57 -3.35
C GLY A 187 16.57 -33.73 -4.48
N LEU A 188 15.45 -34.18 -5.00
CA LEU A 188 14.64 -33.50 -6.01
C LEU A 188 13.15 -33.67 -5.66
N THR A 189 12.47 -32.57 -5.46
CA THR A 189 11.00 -32.53 -5.41
C THR A 189 10.49 -31.62 -6.51
N ALA A 190 9.34 -32.00 -7.09
CA ALA A 190 8.63 -31.18 -8.06
C ALA A 190 7.14 -31.30 -7.79
N GLU A 191 6.45 -30.18 -7.77
CA GLU A 191 5.03 -30.11 -7.49
C GLU A 191 4.35 -29.27 -8.57
N ILE A 192 3.12 -29.62 -8.89
CA ILE A 192 2.24 -28.83 -9.76
C ILE A 192 0.89 -28.81 -9.08
N GLU A 193 0.38 -27.60 -8.85
CA GLU A 193 -0.93 -27.36 -8.28
C GLU A 193 -1.80 -26.59 -9.27
N TYR A 194 -3.10 -26.89 -9.27
CA TYR A 194 -4.08 -26.16 -10.03
C TYR A 194 -5.29 -25.86 -9.15
N GLY A 195 -5.57 -24.58 -8.97
CA GLY A 195 -6.66 -24.07 -8.18
C GLY A 195 -7.66 -23.26 -8.98
N GLY A 196 -8.76 -22.92 -8.35
CA GLY A 196 -9.74 -22.00 -8.91
C GLY A 196 -10.93 -21.83 -7.98
N SER A 197 -11.76 -20.83 -8.25
CA SER A 197 -12.94 -20.52 -7.45
C SER A 197 -14.20 -20.75 -8.29
N GLU A 198 -15.11 -21.57 -7.76
CA GLU A 198 -16.35 -21.93 -8.47
C GLU A 198 -17.20 -20.70 -8.81
N GLY A 199 -17.67 -20.64 -10.05
CA GLY A 199 -18.51 -19.54 -10.55
C GLY A 199 -17.78 -18.25 -10.84
N THR A 200 -16.44 -18.27 -10.92
CA THR A 200 -15.61 -17.11 -11.25
C THR A 200 -14.62 -17.40 -12.38
N SER A 201 -13.94 -16.35 -12.86
CA SER A 201 -12.82 -16.46 -13.79
C SER A 201 -11.50 -16.88 -13.12
N LEU A 202 -11.42 -16.82 -11.78
CA LEU A 202 -10.21 -17.10 -11.02
C LEU A 202 -9.72 -18.53 -11.27
N ARG A 203 -8.50 -18.63 -11.76
CA ARG A 203 -7.73 -19.87 -11.94
C ARG A 203 -6.30 -19.59 -11.58
N GLU A 204 -5.65 -20.57 -10.95
CA GLU A 204 -4.26 -20.48 -10.54
C GLU A 204 -3.55 -21.77 -10.91
N LEU A 205 -2.40 -21.65 -11.55
CA LEU A 205 -1.50 -22.73 -11.85
C LEU A 205 -0.17 -22.46 -11.16
N GLU A 206 0.23 -23.35 -10.30
CA GLU A 206 1.51 -23.28 -9.61
C GLU A 206 2.40 -24.43 -10.00
N GLY A 207 3.70 -24.16 -10.03
CA GLY A 207 4.71 -25.18 -10.24
C GLY A 207 5.95 -24.89 -9.39
N SER A 208 6.41 -25.88 -8.66
CA SER A 208 7.60 -25.74 -7.85
C SER A 208 8.63 -26.84 -8.08
N ILE A 209 9.91 -26.50 -7.94
CA ILE A 209 11.03 -27.43 -7.99
C ILE A 209 11.99 -27.09 -6.85
N ALA A 210 12.28 -28.09 -6.02
CA ALA A 210 13.41 -28.04 -5.10
C ALA A 210 14.44 -29.09 -5.51
N PHE A 211 15.66 -28.66 -5.74
CA PHE A 211 16.80 -29.52 -6.07
C PHE A 211 17.95 -29.23 -5.11
N GLY A 212 18.54 -30.29 -4.60
CA GLY A 212 19.73 -30.16 -3.76
C GLY A 212 20.65 -31.36 -3.95
N ARG A 213 21.93 -31.11 -3.77
CA ARG A 213 22.95 -32.19 -3.84
C ARG A 213 24.20 -31.89 -3.05
N ASP A 214 24.59 -32.89 -2.29
CA ASP A 214 25.90 -32.94 -1.67
C ASP A 214 26.98 -33.40 -2.65
N PHE A 215 28.13 -32.79 -2.59
CA PHE A 215 29.33 -33.16 -3.35
C PHE A 215 30.61 -32.93 -2.52
N ASN A 216 31.80 -33.25 -3.10
CA ASN A 216 33.07 -33.20 -2.35
C ASN A 216 33.06 -34.03 -1.05
N ASN A 217 32.49 -35.24 -1.07
CA ASN A 217 32.31 -36.13 0.09
C ASN A 217 31.47 -35.49 1.23
N GLY A 218 30.43 -34.77 0.90
CA GLY A 218 29.55 -34.09 1.85
C GLY A 218 30.07 -32.74 2.39
N GLN A 219 31.24 -32.28 1.88
CA GLN A 219 31.77 -30.96 2.29
C GLN A 219 31.08 -29.78 1.59
N SER A 220 30.37 -30.00 0.50
CA SER A 220 29.68 -28.96 -0.22
C SER A 220 28.26 -29.37 -0.48
N ASN A 221 27.34 -28.44 -0.36
CA ASN A 221 25.94 -28.56 -0.79
C ASN A 221 25.58 -27.42 -1.74
N LEU A 222 24.76 -27.72 -2.74
CA LEU A 222 24.07 -26.76 -3.58
C LEU A 222 22.60 -27.07 -3.50
N SER A 223 21.79 -26.12 -2.99
CA SER A 223 20.33 -26.21 -2.94
C SER A 223 19.72 -25.13 -3.83
N ILE A 224 18.71 -25.48 -4.62
CA ILE A 224 18.01 -24.56 -5.54
C ILE A 224 16.51 -24.77 -5.36
N PHE A 225 15.78 -23.68 -5.24
CA PHE A 225 14.31 -23.60 -5.12
C PHE A 225 13.79 -22.70 -6.22
N ILE A 226 12.77 -23.17 -6.93
CA ILE A 226 12.11 -22.41 -8.01
C ILE A 226 10.61 -22.56 -7.81
N ASP A 227 9.91 -21.43 -7.77
CA ASP A 227 8.47 -21.36 -7.75
C ASP A 227 7.97 -20.52 -8.94
N TYR A 228 6.90 -20.95 -9.54
CA TYR A 228 6.18 -20.26 -10.60
C TYR A 228 4.69 -20.29 -10.33
N MET A 229 4.03 -19.17 -10.47
CA MET A 229 2.58 -19.03 -10.35
C MET A 229 2.05 -18.23 -11.53
N ASP A 230 0.93 -18.67 -12.09
CA ASP A 230 0.13 -17.97 -13.10
C ASP A 230 -1.32 -17.97 -12.64
N ARG A 231 -1.83 -16.81 -12.26
CA ARG A 231 -3.16 -16.58 -11.73
C ARG A 231 -3.96 -15.65 -12.62
N ALA A 232 -5.09 -16.11 -13.12
CA ALA A 232 -6.04 -15.28 -13.88
C ALA A 232 -6.79 -14.33 -12.96
N GLY A 233 -7.01 -13.10 -13.42
CA GLY A 233 -7.75 -12.09 -12.68
C GLY A 233 -9.22 -12.43 -12.44
N MET A 234 -9.79 -11.82 -11.41
CA MET A 234 -11.19 -11.97 -11.03
C MET A 234 -11.91 -10.63 -10.99
N PRO A 235 -12.77 -10.32 -11.97
CA PRO A 235 -13.63 -9.14 -11.93
C PRO A 235 -14.55 -9.15 -10.70
N ALA A 236 -14.88 -7.96 -10.19
CA ALA A 236 -15.82 -7.81 -9.09
C ALA A 236 -17.22 -8.36 -9.45
N SER A 237 -17.59 -8.33 -10.72
CA SER A 237 -18.85 -8.87 -11.25
C SER A 237 -19.01 -10.38 -11.08
N ASP A 238 -17.92 -11.13 -10.87
CA ASP A 238 -17.97 -12.58 -10.68
C ASP A 238 -18.55 -13.01 -9.32
N ARG A 239 -18.74 -12.06 -8.40
CA ARG A 239 -19.33 -12.31 -7.08
C ARG A 239 -20.47 -11.35 -6.78
N ASP A 240 -21.64 -11.88 -6.47
CA ASP A 240 -22.85 -11.11 -6.18
C ASP A 240 -22.62 -10.03 -5.08
N TYR A 241 -21.82 -10.35 -4.06
CA TYR A 241 -21.52 -9.42 -2.96
C TYR A 241 -20.57 -8.30 -3.35
N ALA A 242 -19.83 -8.45 -4.45
CA ALA A 242 -18.87 -7.49 -4.95
C ALA A 242 -19.31 -6.81 -6.26
N ALA A 243 -20.33 -7.35 -6.94
CA ALA A 243 -20.78 -6.87 -8.25
C ALA A 243 -21.33 -5.44 -8.23
N SER A 244 -21.72 -4.94 -7.07
CA SER A 244 -22.28 -3.60 -6.93
C SER A 244 -21.82 -2.89 -5.66
N TYR A 245 -21.54 -1.60 -5.79
CA TYR A 245 -21.39 -0.68 -4.65
C TYR A 245 -22.74 -0.22 -4.05
N ASP A 246 -23.88 -0.64 -4.62
CA ASP A 246 -25.19 -0.43 -4.01
C ASP A 246 -25.40 -1.48 -2.91
N ALA A 247 -25.15 -1.08 -1.67
CA ALA A 247 -25.30 -1.94 -0.51
C ALA A 247 -26.73 -1.91 0.09
N ARG A 248 -27.67 -1.15 -0.49
CA ARG A 248 -29.06 -1.08 0.00
C ARG A 248 -29.75 -2.43 0.04
N PRO A 249 -29.54 -3.36 -0.92
CA PRO A 249 -30.10 -4.71 -0.82
C PRO A 249 -29.62 -5.50 0.40
N GLN A 250 -28.42 -5.20 0.92
CA GLN A 250 -27.85 -5.90 2.08
C GLN A 250 -28.52 -5.50 3.41
N VAL A 251 -29.21 -4.37 3.46
CA VAL A 251 -29.89 -3.86 4.64
C VAL A 251 -31.40 -4.06 4.61
N GLU A 252 -31.94 -4.76 3.60
CA GLU A 252 -33.36 -5.14 3.54
C GLU A 252 -33.75 -5.97 4.75
N GLY A 253 -34.92 -5.68 5.35
CA GLY A 253 -35.40 -6.33 6.56
C GLY A 253 -34.69 -5.89 7.86
N THR A 254 -33.78 -4.92 7.79
CA THR A 254 -33.13 -4.32 8.96
C THR A 254 -33.74 -2.94 9.28
N PRO A 255 -33.41 -2.32 10.44
CA PRO A 255 -33.83 -0.95 10.73
C PRO A 255 -33.29 0.11 9.75
N PHE A 256 -32.36 -0.24 8.89
CA PHE A 256 -31.73 0.62 7.89
C PHE A 256 -32.34 0.47 6.48
N GLU A 257 -33.38 -0.38 6.34
CA GLU A 257 -34.08 -0.52 5.06
C GLU A 257 -34.63 0.82 4.56
N GLY A 258 -34.27 1.15 3.31
CA GLY A 258 -34.63 2.42 2.67
C GLY A 258 -33.67 3.59 2.96
N ASP A 259 -32.63 3.38 3.75
CA ASP A 259 -31.59 4.38 3.94
C ASP A 259 -30.71 4.48 2.68
N THR A 260 -30.63 5.71 2.16
CA THR A 260 -29.88 6.01 0.93
C THR A 260 -28.38 6.11 1.13
N ASP A 261 -27.90 6.18 2.37
CA ASP A 261 -26.46 6.23 2.69
C ASP A 261 -25.77 4.90 2.40
N PHE A 262 -26.53 3.82 2.21
CA PHE A 262 -26.01 2.53 1.74
C PHE A 262 -25.82 2.45 0.21
N ASP A 263 -26.17 3.51 -0.56
CA ASP A 263 -25.81 3.59 -1.97
C ASP A 263 -24.43 4.23 -2.14
N ASN A 264 -23.39 3.39 -2.19
CA ASN A 264 -22.01 3.82 -2.31
C ASN A 264 -21.53 3.94 -3.77
N ARG A 265 -22.42 3.82 -4.75
CA ARG A 265 -22.08 4.05 -6.15
C ARG A 265 -21.61 5.49 -6.34
N SER A 266 -20.74 5.72 -7.31
CA SER A 266 -20.17 7.05 -7.58
C SER A 266 -21.22 8.04 -8.09
N THR A 267 -21.18 9.27 -7.59
CA THR A 267 -21.96 10.40 -8.14
C THR A 267 -21.43 10.79 -9.52
N ASN A 268 -20.13 10.63 -9.77
CA ASN A 268 -19.55 10.83 -11.09
C ASN A 268 -20.03 9.74 -12.04
N SER A 269 -20.77 10.13 -13.06
CA SER A 269 -21.38 9.21 -14.03
C SER A 269 -21.29 9.78 -15.45
N PRO A 270 -21.54 8.99 -16.51
CA PRO A 270 -21.54 9.52 -17.88
C PRO A 270 -22.68 10.51 -18.16
N PHE A 271 -23.65 10.64 -17.24
CA PHE A 271 -24.69 11.64 -17.36
C PHE A 271 -24.28 13.02 -16.89
N GLY A 272 -23.17 13.18 -16.24
CA GLY A 272 -22.47 14.42 -15.91
C GLY A 272 -23.30 15.54 -15.28
N GLU A 273 -22.71 16.27 -14.36
CA GLU A 273 -23.18 17.58 -13.95
C GLU A 273 -22.29 18.65 -14.57
N PHE A 274 -22.93 19.68 -15.11
CA PHE A 274 -22.28 20.79 -15.79
C PHE A 274 -22.69 22.11 -15.17
N GLN A 275 -21.77 23.08 -15.16
CA GLN A 275 -22.02 24.45 -14.73
C GLN A 275 -21.67 25.41 -15.86
N THR A 276 -22.49 26.47 -16.07
CA THR A 276 -22.17 27.48 -17.07
C THR A 276 -20.93 28.28 -16.66
N TRP A 277 -19.97 28.44 -17.58
CA TRP A 277 -18.77 29.23 -17.37
C TRP A 277 -18.95 30.68 -17.75
N ASN A 278 -18.63 31.60 -16.83
CA ASN A 278 -18.76 33.09 -17.03
C ASN A 278 -20.12 33.56 -17.55
N TYR A 279 -21.18 32.85 -17.20
CA TYR A 279 -22.55 33.23 -17.59
C TYR A 279 -23.52 33.02 -16.43
N THR A 280 -23.88 34.08 -15.72
CA THR A 280 -24.70 34.04 -14.52
C THR A 280 -26.23 34.09 -14.74
N PRO A 281 -26.78 34.52 -15.90
CA PRO A 281 -28.23 34.49 -16.11
C PRO A 281 -28.71 33.05 -16.33
N THR A 282 -29.81 32.63 -15.67
CA THR A 282 -30.44 31.34 -15.94
C THR A 282 -30.72 31.14 -17.42
N ILE A 283 -30.18 30.07 -18.01
CA ILE A 283 -30.45 29.69 -19.40
C ILE A 283 -31.91 29.21 -19.50
N ARG A 284 -32.61 29.74 -20.50
CA ARG A 284 -34.01 29.37 -20.77
C ARG A 284 -34.19 29.02 -22.24
N GLN A 285 -35.02 28.02 -22.48
CA GLN A 285 -35.55 27.70 -23.81
C GLN A 285 -37.03 28.04 -23.88
N ASN A 286 -37.42 28.99 -24.71
CA ASN A 286 -38.83 29.42 -24.82
C ASN A 286 -39.52 29.73 -23.49
N GLY A 287 -38.75 30.20 -22.50
CA GLY A 287 -39.22 30.54 -21.17
C GLY A 287 -39.01 29.44 -20.10
N THR A 288 -38.78 28.19 -20.45
CA THR A 288 -38.46 27.11 -19.55
C THR A 288 -37.01 27.25 -19.08
N ALA A 289 -36.73 27.23 -17.76
CA ALA A 289 -35.40 27.28 -17.19
C ALA A 289 -34.72 25.93 -17.43
N LEU A 290 -33.51 25.97 -18.02
CA LEU A 290 -32.69 24.79 -18.30
C LEU A 290 -31.55 24.64 -17.26
N THR A 291 -31.18 25.74 -16.61
CA THR A 291 -30.19 25.72 -15.52
C THR A 291 -30.85 26.10 -14.18
N SER A 292 -30.31 25.59 -13.06
CA SER A 292 -30.74 25.92 -11.69
C SER A 292 -30.24 27.31 -11.25
N SER A 293 -30.53 27.70 -10.02
CA SER A 293 -29.90 28.87 -9.39
C SER A 293 -28.48 28.54 -8.96
N GLY A 294 -27.51 28.88 -9.67
CA GLY A 294 -26.10 28.47 -9.55
C GLY A 294 -25.62 27.98 -10.90
N ASP A 295 -26.52 28.03 -11.91
CA ASP A 295 -26.22 27.73 -13.29
C ASP A 295 -25.85 26.28 -13.59
N TYR A 296 -26.26 25.35 -12.70
CA TYR A 296 -26.06 23.91 -12.84
C TYR A 296 -27.13 23.25 -13.72
N TRP A 297 -26.72 22.22 -14.43
CA TRP A 297 -27.61 21.38 -15.23
C TRP A 297 -26.92 20.01 -15.46
N HIS A 298 -27.70 19.00 -15.80
CA HIS A 298 -27.17 17.69 -16.16
C HIS A 298 -28.01 17.02 -17.23
N ILE A 299 -27.56 15.88 -17.70
CA ILE A 299 -28.19 15.06 -18.72
C ILE A 299 -28.90 13.90 -18.06
N GLN A 300 -30.03 13.54 -18.62
CA GLN A 300 -30.78 12.35 -18.22
C GLN A 300 -31.41 11.67 -19.45
N PRO A 301 -31.78 10.36 -19.36
CA PRO A 301 -32.66 9.74 -20.35
C PRO A 301 -34.01 10.49 -20.49
N ASP A 302 -34.51 10.64 -21.71
CA ASP A 302 -35.81 11.32 -21.97
C ASP A 302 -37.01 10.53 -21.41
N SER A 303 -36.84 9.24 -21.18
CA SER A 303 -37.84 8.37 -20.55
C SER A 303 -38.07 8.66 -19.07
N VAL A 304 -37.16 9.45 -18.43
CA VAL A 304 -37.26 9.82 -17.03
C VAL A 304 -38.02 11.14 -16.85
N THR A 305 -38.84 11.22 -15.82
CA THR A 305 -39.59 12.46 -15.48
C THR A 305 -38.63 13.60 -15.18
N GLY A 306 -38.98 14.82 -15.68
CA GLY A 306 -38.14 16.01 -15.43
C GLY A 306 -37.43 16.53 -16.68
N CYS A 307 -37.56 15.87 -17.82
CA CYS A 307 -37.02 16.32 -19.08
C CYS A 307 -37.47 17.75 -19.42
N LEU A 308 -36.55 18.70 -19.54
CA LEU A 308 -36.79 20.12 -19.78
C LEU A 308 -36.55 20.51 -21.23
N ALA A 309 -35.59 19.88 -21.89
CA ALA A 309 -35.24 20.07 -23.29
C ALA A 309 -34.69 18.79 -23.88
N ASP A 310 -35.22 18.37 -25.01
CA ASP A 310 -34.78 17.22 -25.77
C ASP A 310 -33.43 17.52 -26.44
N LEU A 311 -32.42 16.67 -26.19
CA LEU A 311 -31.10 16.73 -26.81
C LEU A 311 -31.00 15.81 -28.05
N GLY A 312 -32.05 15.01 -28.31
CA GLY A 312 -32.02 13.92 -29.27
C GLY A 312 -31.39 12.66 -28.67
N ALA A 313 -31.36 11.60 -29.49
CA ALA A 313 -30.74 10.33 -29.12
C ALA A 313 -31.30 9.66 -27.83
N GLY A 314 -32.47 10.06 -27.35
CA GLY A 314 -33.09 9.58 -26.12
C GLY A 314 -32.58 10.28 -24.86
N LEU A 315 -31.98 11.46 -25.00
CA LEU A 315 -31.44 12.25 -23.90
C LEU A 315 -32.16 13.61 -23.78
N CYS A 316 -32.18 14.14 -22.57
CA CYS A 316 -32.69 15.48 -22.32
C CYS A 316 -31.91 16.17 -21.17
N ILE A 317 -32.13 17.51 -21.09
CA ILE A 317 -31.61 18.32 -19.98
C ILE A 317 -32.54 18.25 -18.77
N ASP A 318 -31.94 18.10 -17.59
CA ASP A 318 -32.54 18.41 -16.28
C ASP A 318 -31.69 19.50 -15.60
N ASN A 319 -32.30 20.31 -14.76
CA ASN A 319 -31.66 21.42 -14.01
C ASN A 319 -31.54 21.18 -12.50
N SER A 320 -31.72 19.95 -12.05
CA SER A 320 -31.43 19.60 -10.65
C SER A 320 -29.95 19.47 -10.42
N THR A 321 -29.51 19.78 -9.19
CA THR A 321 -28.10 19.67 -8.77
C THR A 321 -27.81 18.31 -8.20
N GLN A 322 -26.50 17.99 -7.97
CA GLN A 322 -26.01 16.76 -7.36
C GLN A 322 -26.79 16.24 -6.15
N ASN A 323 -27.33 17.11 -5.32
CA ASN A 323 -28.14 16.73 -4.17
C ASN A 323 -29.60 16.46 -4.54
N SER A 324 -29.91 16.41 -5.80
CA SER A 324 -31.24 16.12 -6.33
C SER A 324 -31.52 14.63 -6.40
N THR A 325 -32.76 14.27 -6.69
CA THR A 325 -33.16 12.88 -6.92
C THR A 325 -32.42 12.26 -8.12
N SER A 326 -32.04 13.05 -9.13
CA SER A 326 -31.36 12.59 -10.33
C SER A 326 -29.94 12.10 -10.05
N ASP A 327 -29.20 12.83 -9.25
CA ASP A 327 -27.86 12.44 -8.83
C ASP A 327 -27.86 11.04 -8.18
N ARG A 328 -28.84 10.74 -7.35
CA ARG A 328 -28.98 9.45 -6.70
C ARG A 328 -29.44 8.33 -7.64
N VAL A 329 -30.15 8.65 -8.70
CA VAL A 329 -30.67 7.67 -9.67
C VAL A 329 -29.60 7.30 -10.69
N TYR A 330 -28.73 8.22 -11.09
CA TYR A 330 -27.75 8.04 -12.18
C TYR A 330 -26.34 7.77 -11.67
N ARG A 331 -26.20 7.27 -10.46
CA ARG A 331 -24.91 6.88 -9.90
C ARG A 331 -24.25 5.74 -10.70
N TYR A 332 -22.96 5.86 -10.88
CA TYR A 332 -22.17 4.85 -11.58
C TYR A 332 -21.67 3.75 -10.64
N ASN A 333 -21.89 2.51 -11.01
CA ASN A 333 -21.33 1.37 -10.28
C ASN A 333 -19.87 1.12 -10.73
N SER A 334 -18.89 1.62 -9.98
CA SER A 334 -17.47 1.46 -10.31
C SER A 334 -17.01 -0.01 -10.35
N ASN A 335 -17.75 -0.92 -9.70
CA ASN A 335 -17.42 -2.35 -9.71
C ASN A 335 -17.63 -3.03 -11.07
N PHE A 336 -18.24 -2.35 -12.04
CA PHE A 336 -18.25 -2.83 -13.42
C PHE A 336 -16.84 -2.91 -14.01
N ASP A 337 -15.94 -2.01 -13.61
CA ASP A 337 -14.57 -1.93 -14.12
C ASP A 337 -13.55 -2.56 -13.19
N ARG A 338 -13.90 -2.82 -11.93
CA ARG A 338 -12.94 -3.25 -10.91
C ARG A 338 -12.75 -4.76 -10.91
N TRP A 339 -11.52 -5.13 -10.62
CA TRP A 339 -11.15 -6.51 -10.32
C TRP A 339 -10.89 -6.67 -8.82
N ILE A 340 -11.26 -7.84 -8.26
CA ILE A 340 -10.98 -8.22 -6.88
C ILE A 340 -9.54 -8.74 -6.78
N TYR A 341 -9.17 -9.61 -7.74
CA TYR A 341 -7.80 -10.10 -7.93
C TYR A 341 -7.34 -9.72 -9.32
N GLY A 342 -6.07 -9.30 -9.45
CA GLY A 342 -5.43 -9.07 -10.73
C GLY A 342 -4.94 -10.36 -11.38
N ASP A 343 -4.71 -10.32 -12.70
CA ASP A 343 -3.83 -11.29 -13.34
C ASP A 343 -2.45 -11.15 -12.72
N ASN A 344 -1.79 -12.28 -12.42
CA ASN A 344 -0.48 -12.25 -11.78
C ASN A 344 0.37 -13.44 -12.26
N GLU A 345 1.50 -13.14 -12.89
CA GLU A 345 2.53 -14.12 -13.19
C GLU A 345 3.74 -13.86 -12.27
N ARG A 346 4.11 -14.84 -11.44
CA ARG A 346 5.18 -14.73 -10.45
C ARG A 346 6.22 -15.80 -10.69
N PHE A 347 7.49 -15.44 -10.59
CA PHE A 347 8.63 -16.33 -10.64
C PHE A 347 9.57 -16.03 -9.49
N ASN A 348 9.83 -17.03 -8.64
CA ASN A 348 10.84 -16.99 -7.59
C ASN A 348 11.92 -18.03 -7.88
N ALA A 349 13.18 -17.66 -7.72
CA ALA A 349 14.30 -18.58 -7.73
C ALA A 349 15.26 -18.26 -6.59
N PHE A 350 15.64 -19.24 -5.81
CA PHE A 350 16.60 -19.08 -4.73
C PHE A 350 17.61 -20.22 -4.71
N ALA A 351 18.87 -19.89 -4.47
CA ALA A 351 19.95 -20.86 -4.42
C ALA A 351 20.83 -20.65 -3.19
N PHE A 352 21.25 -21.74 -2.59
CA PHE A 352 22.24 -21.80 -1.52
C PHE A 352 23.45 -22.58 -1.97
N PHE A 353 24.62 -22.13 -1.57
CA PHE A 353 25.86 -22.86 -1.68
C PHE A 353 26.60 -22.83 -0.35
N ASN A 354 26.87 -24.01 0.20
CA ASN A 354 27.66 -24.20 1.43
C ASN A 354 28.90 -25.00 1.13
N HIS A 355 30.02 -24.64 1.77
CA HIS A 355 31.28 -25.39 1.69
C HIS A 355 32.00 -25.40 3.02
N ASP A 356 32.15 -26.60 3.63
CA ASP A 356 32.95 -26.83 4.83
C ASP A 356 34.42 -27.16 4.43
N PHE A 357 35.35 -26.30 4.85
CA PHE A 357 36.79 -26.52 4.62
C PHE A 357 37.39 -27.61 5.50
N GLY A 358 36.62 -28.25 6.38
CA GLY A 358 37.06 -29.36 7.25
C GLY A 358 37.94 -28.94 8.43
N ASN A 359 38.03 -27.63 8.70
CA ASN A 359 38.83 -27.07 9.78
C ASN A 359 38.02 -26.18 10.73
N GLY A 360 36.72 -26.32 10.71
CA GLY A 360 35.76 -25.47 11.46
C GLY A 360 35.49 -24.11 10.80
N LEU A 361 35.86 -23.95 9.56
CA LEU A 361 35.55 -22.81 8.72
C LEU A 361 34.60 -23.26 7.61
N GLU A 362 33.51 -22.53 7.42
CA GLU A 362 32.53 -22.75 6.38
C GLU A 362 32.34 -21.48 5.56
N PHE A 363 32.23 -21.60 4.25
CA PHE A 363 31.75 -20.59 3.32
C PHE A 363 30.28 -20.84 3.01
N PHE A 364 29.48 -19.81 3.01
CA PHE A 364 28.08 -19.88 2.56
C PHE A 364 27.73 -18.72 1.63
N ALA A 365 26.82 -18.97 0.71
CA ALA A 365 26.34 -17.98 -0.23
C ALA A 365 24.85 -18.18 -0.53
N GLU A 366 24.15 -17.09 -0.78
CA GLU A 366 22.74 -17.06 -1.18
C GLU A 366 22.60 -16.22 -2.46
N ALA A 367 21.73 -16.67 -3.36
CA ALA A 367 21.30 -15.90 -4.52
C ALA A 367 19.79 -16.03 -4.70
N GLY A 368 19.08 -14.90 -4.72
CA GLY A 368 17.63 -14.84 -4.91
C GLY A 368 17.26 -13.97 -6.09
N LEU A 369 16.21 -14.36 -6.81
CA LEU A 369 15.58 -13.60 -7.90
C LEU A 369 14.07 -13.73 -7.76
N TYR A 370 13.37 -12.59 -7.76
CA TYR A 370 11.92 -12.49 -7.81
C TYR A 370 11.51 -11.62 -8.98
N LEU A 371 10.55 -12.09 -9.75
CA LEU A 371 9.92 -11.38 -10.86
C LEU A 371 8.41 -11.52 -10.73
N SER A 372 7.66 -10.45 -10.94
CA SER A 372 6.21 -10.53 -11.13
C SER A 372 5.74 -9.58 -12.22
N ASP A 373 4.76 -10.03 -12.98
CA ASP A 373 3.99 -9.26 -13.96
C ASP A 373 2.52 -9.31 -13.51
N TYR A 374 1.98 -8.14 -13.16
CA TYR A 374 0.67 -8.01 -12.57
C TYR A 374 -0.18 -7.04 -13.36
N MET A 375 -1.44 -7.40 -13.61
CA MET A 375 -2.41 -6.54 -14.27
C MET A 375 -3.72 -6.50 -13.50
N THR A 376 -4.28 -5.30 -13.32
CA THR A 376 -5.62 -5.13 -12.73
C THR A 376 -6.38 -3.98 -13.39
N HIS A 377 -7.68 -3.93 -13.14
CA HIS A 377 -8.58 -2.93 -13.69
C HIS A 377 -9.23 -2.07 -12.62
N ARG A 378 -9.42 -0.79 -12.94
CA ARG A 378 -10.15 0.18 -12.13
C ARG A 378 -10.99 1.07 -13.05
N GLU A 379 -12.01 1.70 -12.49
CA GLU A 379 -12.79 2.72 -13.18
C GLU A 379 -11.94 3.90 -13.64
N GLN A 380 -12.30 4.52 -14.76
CA GLN A 380 -11.61 5.70 -15.27
C GLN A 380 -11.74 6.89 -14.29
N ALA A 381 -10.80 7.82 -14.35
CA ALA A 381 -10.77 9.00 -13.49
C ALA A 381 -11.91 9.98 -13.80
N SER A 382 -12.18 10.87 -12.85
CA SER A 382 -13.05 12.04 -12.98
C SER A 382 -12.23 13.31 -12.83
N PRO A 383 -12.66 14.47 -13.33
CA PRO A 383 -11.98 15.75 -13.13
C PRO A 383 -11.79 16.07 -11.64
N LEU A 384 -10.71 16.76 -11.32
CA LEU A 384 -10.50 17.37 -9.99
C LEU A 384 -11.05 18.79 -10.00
N SER A 385 -11.60 19.23 -8.88
CA SER A 385 -12.04 20.61 -8.69
C SER A 385 -10.92 21.66 -8.76
N ALA A 386 -9.66 21.24 -8.61
CA ALA A 386 -8.49 22.09 -8.76
C ALA A 386 -8.01 22.19 -10.21
N ALA A 387 -8.51 21.36 -11.13
CA ALA A 387 -8.14 21.32 -12.53
C ALA A 387 -9.39 21.26 -13.41
N ASP A 388 -10.10 22.36 -13.50
CA ASP A 388 -11.35 22.48 -14.24
C ASP A 388 -11.18 22.07 -15.70
N ILE A 389 -12.05 21.19 -16.18
CA ILE A 389 -12.20 20.87 -17.60
C ILE A 389 -13.40 21.64 -18.12
N ILE A 390 -13.17 22.53 -19.06
CA ILE A 390 -14.18 23.41 -19.59
C ILE A 390 -14.53 23.03 -21.03
N VAL A 391 -15.78 22.69 -21.30
CA VAL A 391 -16.33 22.51 -22.63
C VAL A 391 -16.49 23.89 -23.28
N PRO A 392 -15.71 24.24 -24.33
CA PRO A 392 -15.84 25.53 -24.99
C PRO A 392 -17.24 25.76 -25.55
N ALA A 393 -17.63 27.03 -25.68
CA ALA A 393 -18.87 27.36 -26.38
C ALA A 393 -18.92 26.77 -27.79
N GLY A 394 -17.76 26.76 -28.51
CA GLY A 394 -17.60 26.24 -29.85
C GLY A 394 -17.55 24.71 -29.99
N ASN A 395 -17.56 23.93 -28.88
CA ASN A 395 -17.62 22.48 -28.98
C ASN A 395 -18.82 22.04 -29.85
N TYR A 396 -18.58 21.16 -30.84
CA TYR A 396 -19.59 20.73 -31.78
C TYR A 396 -20.89 20.23 -31.12
N TRP A 397 -20.78 19.53 -30.02
CA TRP A 397 -21.87 18.87 -29.31
C TRP A 397 -22.55 19.75 -28.25
N ASN A 398 -22.01 20.95 -27.96
CA ASN A 398 -22.53 21.81 -26.90
C ASN A 398 -23.97 22.32 -27.20
N PRO A 399 -24.99 21.91 -26.41
CA PRO A 399 -26.37 22.33 -26.64
C PRO A 399 -26.59 23.85 -26.45
N PHE A 400 -25.68 24.51 -25.73
CA PHE A 400 -25.61 25.96 -25.54
C PHE A 400 -24.53 26.61 -26.43
N GLY A 401 -24.11 25.94 -27.49
CA GLY A 401 -23.08 26.39 -28.42
C GLY A 401 -23.48 27.63 -29.27
N PRO A 402 -22.60 28.09 -30.14
CA PRO A 402 -22.83 29.24 -31.01
C PRO A 402 -23.95 28.95 -32.06
N VAL A 403 -24.52 30.00 -32.64
CA VAL A 403 -25.47 29.85 -33.77
C VAL A 403 -24.77 29.35 -35.02
N THR A 404 -23.54 29.85 -35.25
CA THR A 404 -22.68 29.43 -36.35
C THR A 404 -21.26 29.20 -35.82
N PHE A 405 -20.61 28.17 -36.37
CA PHE A 405 -19.19 27.89 -36.10
C PHE A 405 -18.24 28.89 -36.77
N SER A 406 -16.95 28.82 -36.44
CA SER A 406 -15.93 29.73 -36.98
C SER A 406 -15.80 29.68 -38.49
N ASP A 407 -16.12 28.54 -39.14
CA ASP A 407 -16.15 28.35 -40.56
C ASP A 407 -17.43 28.91 -41.24
N GLY A 408 -18.36 29.44 -40.47
CA GLY A 408 -19.64 29.99 -40.90
C GLY A 408 -20.77 28.95 -41.10
N SER A 409 -20.53 27.69 -40.82
CA SER A 409 -21.57 26.65 -40.81
C SER A 409 -22.51 26.82 -39.60
N ALA A 410 -23.78 26.44 -39.77
CA ALA A 410 -24.72 26.44 -38.65
C ALA A 410 -24.43 25.31 -37.69
N ASN A 411 -24.56 25.61 -36.39
CA ASN A 411 -24.42 24.57 -35.34
C ASN A 411 -25.67 23.70 -35.28
N PRO A 412 -25.62 22.41 -35.62
CA PRO A 412 -26.77 21.52 -35.65
C PRO A 412 -27.24 21.11 -34.23
N ASN A 413 -26.36 21.21 -33.24
CA ASN A 413 -26.63 20.72 -31.88
C ASN A 413 -27.08 21.85 -30.91
N ARG A 414 -27.01 23.13 -31.35
CA ARG A 414 -27.55 24.23 -30.52
C ARG A 414 -29.05 24.11 -30.38
N LEU A 415 -29.54 24.13 -29.15
CA LEU A 415 -30.97 24.17 -28.88
C LEU A 415 -31.63 25.49 -29.43
N PRO A 416 -32.82 25.38 -30.06
CA PRO A 416 -33.48 26.56 -30.59
C PRO A 416 -34.20 27.35 -29.45
N GLY A 417 -34.30 28.68 -29.61
CA GLY A 417 -35.11 29.53 -28.72
C GLY A 417 -34.45 29.81 -27.36
N LEU A 418 -33.13 29.69 -27.26
CA LEU A 418 -32.34 30.03 -26.09
C LEU A 418 -32.25 31.56 -25.86
N ASN A 419 -32.18 31.99 -24.62
CA ASN A 419 -31.95 33.37 -24.18
C ASN A 419 -30.48 33.74 -24.02
N ILE A 420 -29.55 33.00 -24.62
CA ILE A 420 -28.09 33.21 -24.52
C ILE A 420 -27.54 33.94 -25.76
N PRO A 421 -26.32 34.52 -25.69
CA PRO A 421 -25.65 35.15 -26.83
C PRO A 421 -25.52 34.20 -28.02
N ASP A 422 -25.47 34.79 -29.25
CA ASP A 422 -25.24 34.01 -30.47
C ASP A 422 -23.88 33.29 -30.48
N ALA A 423 -22.89 33.76 -29.70
CA ALA A 423 -21.58 33.12 -29.52
C ALA A 423 -21.65 31.84 -28.66
N GLY A 424 -22.77 31.56 -28.00
CA GLY A 424 -22.93 30.44 -27.11
C GLY A 424 -22.38 30.68 -25.69
N VAL A 425 -22.41 29.63 -24.88
CA VAL A 425 -21.93 29.59 -23.47
C VAL A 425 -21.09 28.35 -23.29
N ALA A 426 -19.93 28.51 -22.67
CA ALA A 426 -19.08 27.40 -22.23
C ALA A 426 -19.61 26.77 -20.94
N ASN A 427 -19.21 25.53 -20.65
CA ASN A 427 -19.64 24.79 -19.47
C ASN A 427 -18.47 24.12 -18.79
N ILE A 428 -18.36 24.21 -17.45
CA ILE A 428 -17.46 23.39 -16.63
C ILE A 428 -18.07 22.00 -16.50
N ILE A 429 -17.22 20.99 -16.53
CA ILE A 429 -17.57 19.61 -16.14
C ILE A 429 -17.32 19.47 -14.63
N ASN A 430 -18.37 19.46 -13.81
CA ASN A 430 -18.23 19.30 -12.36
C ASN A 430 -18.13 17.83 -11.96
N ASP A 431 -19.11 17.01 -12.34
CA ASP A 431 -19.15 15.59 -12.05
C ASP A 431 -19.35 14.80 -13.34
N TYR A 432 -18.34 14.08 -13.76
CA TYR A 432 -18.39 13.29 -14.98
C TYR A 432 -17.43 12.10 -14.89
N ARG A 433 -17.83 10.97 -15.47
CA ARG A 433 -16.96 9.81 -15.62
C ARG A 433 -16.84 9.43 -17.07
N PHE A 434 -15.62 9.35 -17.57
CA PHE A 434 -15.29 9.02 -18.96
C PHE A 434 -15.40 7.51 -19.20
N VAL A 435 -16.60 6.96 -19.08
CA VAL A 435 -16.85 5.50 -19.16
C VAL A 435 -16.49 4.96 -20.55
N ASP A 436 -16.70 5.76 -21.59
CA ASP A 436 -16.37 5.42 -22.97
C ASP A 436 -14.85 5.33 -23.25
N ALA A 437 -14.02 5.91 -22.39
CA ALA A 437 -12.57 5.72 -22.43
C ALA A 437 -12.13 4.33 -21.89
N GLY A 438 -13.08 3.51 -21.42
CA GLY A 438 -12.80 2.20 -20.83
C GLY A 438 -12.15 2.29 -19.44
N PRO A 439 -11.88 1.14 -18.83
CA PRO A 439 -11.25 1.10 -17.52
C PRO A 439 -9.78 1.56 -17.58
N ARG A 440 -9.27 2.01 -16.44
CA ARG A 440 -7.84 2.11 -16.23
C ARG A 440 -7.28 0.70 -16.11
N VAL A 441 -6.37 0.35 -17.00
CA VAL A 441 -5.59 -0.88 -16.95
C VAL A 441 -4.27 -0.53 -16.25
N ILE A 442 -3.98 -1.21 -15.16
CA ILE A 442 -2.80 -1.01 -14.34
C ILE A 442 -1.91 -2.23 -14.53
N ASN A 443 -0.71 -2.02 -15.08
CA ASN A 443 0.29 -3.06 -15.25
C ASN A 443 1.47 -2.73 -14.33
N VAL A 444 1.92 -3.71 -13.55
CA VAL A 444 3.01 -3.52 -12.59
C VAL A 444 4.00 -4.66 -12.72
N ASP A 445 5.21 -4.33 -13.14
CA ASP A 445 6.34 -5.23 -13.21
C ASP A 445 7.22 -5.05 -11.97
N ASN A 446 7.39 -6.10 -11.16
CA ASN A 446 8.30 -6.09 -10.02
C ASN A 446 9.50 -6.97 -10.30
N THR A 447 10.68 -6.48 -9.94
CA THR A 447 11.93 -7.25 -9.97
C THR A 447 12.66 -7.07 -8.65
N SER A 448 13.15 -8.16 -8.05
CA SER A 448 14.05 -8.07 -6.91
C SER A 448 15.13 -9.14 -7.00
N TYR A 449 16.33 -8.77 -6.63
CA TYR A 449 17.42 -9.73 -6.49
C TYR A 449 18.17 -9.54 -5.18
N ARG A 450 18.73 -10.65 -4.69
CA ARG A 450 19.51 -10.75 -3.45
C ARG A 450 20.75 -11.57 -3.70
N LEU A 451 21.90 -11.05 -3.29
CA LEU A 451 23.17 -11.76 -3.30
C LEU A 451 23.81 -11.64 -1.93
N LEU A 452 24.19 -12.76 -1.36
CA LEU A 452 24.88 -12.82 -0.08
C LEU A 452 26.04 -13.79 -0.15
N ALA A 453 27.16 -13.44 0.50
CA ALA A 453 28.28 -14.35 0.70
C ALA A 453 28.88 -14.10 2.08
N GLY A 454 29.24 -15.18 2.77
CA GLY A 454 29.76 -15.10 4.11
C GLY A 454 30.68 -16.25 4.49
N LEU A 455 31.29 -16.07 5.64
CA LEU A 455 32.11 -17.08 6.32
C LEU A 455 31.60 -17.26 7.74
N ARG A 456 31.50 -18.47 8.20
CA ARG A 456 31.21 -18.80 9.58
C ARG A 456 32.18 -19.86 10.12
N GLY A 457 32.38 -19.89 11.43
CA GLY A 457 33.29 -20.87 12.03
C GLY A 457 33.45 -20.68 13.52
N SER A 458 34.32 -21.48 14.10
CA SER A 458 34.64 -21.44 15.54
C SER A 458 36.12 -21.11 15.77
N PHE A 459 36.36 -20.26 16.76
CA PHE A 459 37.71 -20.00 17.29
C PHE A 459 37.77 -20.25 18.78
N GLY A 460 38.34 -21.39 19.17
CA GLY A 460 38.30 -21.87 20.55
C GLY A 460 36.86 -22.15 20.98
N ALA A 461 36.34 -21.41 21.95
CA ALA A 461 34.97 -21.52 22.43
C ALA A 461 34.06 -20.42 21.88
N TRP A 462 34.51 -19.65 20.91
CA TRP A 462 33.74 -18.62 20.26
C TRP A 462 33.30 -19.08 18.89
N ASP A 463 32.00 -19.00 18.62
CA ASP A 463 31.44 -19.09 17.28
C ASP A 463 31.37 -17.70 16.68
N TRP A 464 31.59 -17.60 15.38
CA TRP A 464 31.53 -16.33 14.66
C TRP A 464 30.98 -16.50 13.26
N GLU A 465 30.37 -15.44 12.74
CA GLU A 465 29.85 -15.36 11.40
C GLU A 465 30.04 -13.94 10.87
N SER A 466 30.37 -13.80 9.60
CA SER A 466 30.41 -12.53 8.88
C SER A 466 29.90 -12.71 7.46
N ALA A 467 29.05 -11.80 7.01
CA ALA A 467 28.50 -11.84 5.67
C ALA A 467 28.41 -10.44 5.05
N MET A 468 28.39 -10.41 3.72
CA MET A 468 28.06 -9.26 2.90
C MET A 468 26.80 -9.58 2.11
N LEU A 469 25.86 -8.65 2.09
CA LEU A 469 24.61 -8.71 1.36
C LEU A 469 24.50 -7.51 0.44
N TRP A 470 24.07 -7.74 -0.77
CA TRP A 470 23.56 -6.75 -1.69
C TRP A 470 22.20 -7.18 -2.23
N SER A 471 21.22 -6.30 -2.19
CA SER A 471 19.89 -6.55 -2.69
C SER A 471 19.33 -5.28 -3.28
N GLU A 472 18.56 -5.43 -4.36
CA GLU A 472 17.86 -4.33 -5.03
C GLU A 472 16.47 -4.79 -5.41
N ALA A 473 15.51 -3.88 -5.33
CA ALA A 473 14.17 -4.09 -5.84
C ALA A 473 13.79 -2.92 -6.74
N SER A 474 13.06 -3.20 -7.82
CA SER A 474 12.53 -2.21 -8.74
C SER A 474 11.11 -2.54 -9.14
N THR A 475 10.34 -1.49 -9.42
CA THR A 475 8.95 -1.59 -9.86
C THR A 475 8.74 -0.63 -11.03
N GLU A 476 8.16 -1.10 -12.11
CA GLU A 476 7.60 -0.28 -13.21
C GLU A 476 6.09 -0.40 -13.16
N ASP A 477 5.39 0.70 -12.88
CA ASP A 477 3.93 0.79 -12.82
C ASP A 477 3.42 1.64 -13.96
N ARG A 478 2.67 1.05 -14.89
CA ARG A 478 2.13 1.70 -16.08
C ARG A 478 0.61 1.67 -16.10
N THR A 479 0.00 2.82 -16.36
CA THR A 479 -1.46 2.95 -16.39
C THR A 479 -1.90 3.83 -17.56
N ASN A 480 -2.92 3.39 -18.32
CA ASN A 480 -3.56 4.24 -19.31
C ASN A 480 -4.41 5.33 -18.62
N ARG A 481 -4.20 6.57 -18.99
CA ARG A 481 -4.82 7.75 -18.38
C ARG A 481 -5.31 8.74 -19.43
N ILE A 482 -6.06 9.72 -18.99
CA ILE A 482 -6.51 10.85 -19.80
C ILE A 482 -5.61 12.04 -19.54
N SER A 483 -5.07 12.66 -20.61
CA SER A 483 -4.36 13.94 -20.53
C SER A 483 -5.37 15.09 -20.48
N ASN A 484 -5.23 15.99 -19.51
CA ASN A 484 -6.05 17.20 -19.41
C ASN A 484 -5.91 18.09 -20.66
N THR A 485 -4.68 18.30 -21.11
CA THR A 485 -4.38 19.13 -22.28
C THR A 485 -5.01 18.56 -23.55
N LEU A 486 -4.77 17.28 -23.85
CA LEU A 486 -5.29 16.63 -25.06
C LEU A 486 -6.82 16.50 -25.03
N LEU A 487 -7.40 16.24 -23.85
CA LEU A 487 -8.87 16.26 -23.69
C LEU A 487 -9.45 17.65 -23.98
N GLN A 488 -8.81 18.70 -23.44
CA GLN A 488 -9.25 20.08 -23.65
C GLN A 488 -9.12 20.47 -25.14
N GLU A 489 -8.08 20.00 -25.85
CA GLU A 489 -7.93 20.18 -27.29
C GLU A 489 -9.04 19.44 -28.07
N SER A 490 -9.37 18.20 -27.69
CA SER A 490 -10.47 17.44 -28.28
C SER A 490 -11.84 18.11 -28.07
N LEU A 491 -12.06 18.67 -26.87
CA LEU A 491 -13.27 19.44 -26.55
C LEU A 491 -13.37 20.73 -27.33
N ALA A 492 -12.26 21.30 -27.80
CA ALA A 492 -12.26 22.57 -28.54
C ALA A 492 -12.63 22.44 -30.01
N LEU A 493 -12.82 21.25 -30.53
CA LEU A 493 -13.17 21.03 -31.96
C LEU A 493 -14.63 21.46 -32.26
N GLU A 494 -14.80 22.16 -33.41
CA GLU A 494 -16.10 22.57 -33.97
C GLU A 494 -16.64 21.57 -35.01
N THR A 495 -16.11 20.34 -35.00
CA THR A 495 -16.46 19.25 -35.94
C THR A 495 -16.98 18.02 -35.19
N PRO A 496 -17.65 17.09 -35.85
CA PRO A 496 -18.19 15.87 -35.24
C PRO A 496 -17.13 15.00 -34.50
N ASP A 497 -15.83 15.24 -34.80
CA ASP A 497 -14.72 14.54 -34.13
C ASP A 497 -14.43 15.10 -32.72
N ALA A 498 -15.09 16.20 -32.32
CA ALA A 498 -15.02 16.70 -30.96
C ALA A 498 -15.48 15.64 -29.95
N TYR A 499 -14.83 15.56 -28.78
CA TYR A 499 -15.36 14.76 -27.72
C TYR A 499 -16.74 15.28 -27.27
N ASN A 500 -17.72 14.37 -27.19
CA ASN A 500 -19.07 14.63 -26.78
C ASN A 500 -19.30 14.23 -25.30
N PRO A 501 -19.20 15.12 -24.33
CA PRO A 501 -19.48 14.80 -22.92
C PRO A 501 -21.00 14.78 -22.63
N PHE A 502 -21.83 15.10 -23.60
CA PHE A 502 -23.30 15.23 -23.49
C PHE A 502 -24.03 14.01 -24.07
N ASN A 503 -23.33 12.87 -24.23
CA ASN A 503 -23.91 11.69 -24.83
C ASN A 503 -24.63 10.77 -23.84
N GLY A 504 -24.35 10.92 -22.53
CA GLY A 504 -24.94 10.06 -21.52
C GLY A 504 -24.52 8.60 -21.69
N GLY A 505 -25.41 7.69 -21.32
CA GLY A 505 -25.20 6.26 -21.46
C GLY A 505 -26.29 5.45 -20.78
N ASN A 506 -26.34 4.15 -21.04
CA ASN A 506 -27.21 3.25 -20.30
C ASN A 506 -26.61 2.96 -18.92
N LEU A 507 -27.39 3.08 -17.86
CA LEU A 507 -26.93 2.84 -16.48
C LEU A 507 -26.57 1.38 -16.18
N VAL A 508 -27.03 0.45 -17.01
CA VAL A 508 -26.76 -0.98 -16.90
C VAL A 508 -25.65 -1.40 -17.86
N ASP A 509 -25.65 -0.81 -19.08
CA ASP A 509 -24.67 -1.08 -20.11
C ASP A 509 -24.38 0.22 -20.85
N PHE A 510 -23.33 0.91 -20.44
CA PHE A 510 -22.95 2.21 -20.97
C PHE A 510 -22.56 2.18 -22.46
N SER A 511 -22.23 1.01 -22.99
CA SER A 511 -21.89 0.85 -24.40
C SER A 511 -23.12 0.88 -25.33
N ASN A 512 -24.32 0.68 -24.81
CA ASN A 512 -25.54 0.52 -25.60
C ASN A 512 -26.60 1.62 -25.41
N GLY A 513 -26.29 2.66 -24.63
CA GLY A 513 -27.32 3.64 -24.24
C GLY A 513 -27.45 4.86 -25.14
N ASP A 514 -26.48 5.10 -26.00
CA ASP A 514 -26.33 6.32 -26.75
C ASP A 514 -26.32 6.06 -28.27
N SER A 515 -27.08 6.82 -29.00
CA SER A 515 -27.08 6.79 -30.45
C SER A 515 -26.00 7.67 -31.11
N THR A 516 -25.21 8.40 -30.31
CA THR A 516 -24.10 9.25 -30.73
C THR A 516 -22.84 8.99 -29.91
N PRO A 517 -22.33 7.71 -29.87
CA PRO A 517 -21.14 7.37 -29.10
C PRO A 517 -19.92 8.12 -29.65
N ASN A 518 -18.96 8.43 -28.76
CA ASN A 518 -17.69 9.00 -29.18
C ASN A 518 -16.92 7.98 -30.06
N PRO A 519 -16.38 8.39 -31.22
CA PRO A 519 -15.52 7.52 -32.02
C PRO A 519 -14.28 7.10 -31.21
N GLN A 520 -13.83 5.87 -31.36
CA GLN A 520 -12.62 5.39 -30.67
C GLN A 520 -11.39 6.26 -31.02
N SER A 521 -11.30 6.78 -32.25
CA SER A 521 -10.22 7.70 -32.64
C SER A 521 -10.23 9.03 -31.87
N THR A 522 -11.41 9.49 -31.43
CA THR A 522 -11.53 10.68 -30.56
C THR A 522 -11.04 10.35 -29.16
N ILE A 523 -11.44 9.20 -28.62
CA ILE A 523 -10.99 8.73 -27.31
C ILE A 523 -9.48 8.53 -27.31
N ASP A 524 -8.93 7.81 -28.29
CA ASP A 524 -7.50 7.54 -28.45
C ASP A 524 -6.66 8.83 -28.54
N SER A 525 -7.26 9.94 -29.00
CA SER A 525 -6.54 11.20 -29.18
C SER A 525 -6.10 11.86 -27.87
N PHE A 526 -6.74 11.55 -26.75
CA PHE A 526 -6.42 12.12 -25.44
C PHE A 526 -5.98 11.08 -24.41
N MET A 527 -5.93 9.81 -24.77
CA MET A 527 -5.38 8.76 -23.93
C MET A 527 -3.85 8.77 -23.97
N VAL A 528 -3.23 8.61 -22.81
CA VAL A 528 -1.78 8.54 -22.62
C VAL A 528 -1.44 7.41 -21.65
N ASP A 529 -0.27 6.83 -21.81
CA ASP A 529 0.30 5.95 -20.80
C ASP A 529 1.07 6.82 -19.77
N VAL A 530 0.90 6.53 -18.51
CA VAL A 530 1.57 7.17 -17.38
C VAL A 530 2.37 6.10 -16.66
N THR A 531 3.66 6.34 -16.50
CA THR A 531 4.61 5.38 -15.92
C THR A 531 5.20 5.93 -14.62
N ARG A 532 5.45 5.05 -13.68
CA ARG A 532 6.20 5.32 -12.46
C ARG A 532 7.27 4.25 -12.32
N GLU A 533 8.51 4.67 -12.17
CA GLU A 533 9.65 3.79 -11.94
C GLU A 533 10.20 4.01 -10.53
N ASN A 534 10.28 2.95 -9.75
CA ASN A 534 10.74 3.00 -8.38
C ASN A 534 11.88 2.01 -8.18
N SER A 535 12.85 2.37 -7.35
CA SER A 535 13.89 1.45 -6.92
C SER A 535 14.27 1.61 -5.46
N THR A 536 14.73 0.53 -4.85
CA THR A 536 15.33 0.51 -3.52
C THR A 536 16.55 -0.39 -3.50
N GLU A 537 17.56 0.00 -2.71
CA GLU A 537 18.80 -0.73 -2.54
C GLU A 537 19.07 -1.02 -1.06
N LEU A 538 19.66 -2.18 -0.81
CA LEU A 538 20.13 -2.59 0.51
C LEU A 538 21.54 -3.20 0.39
N GLY A 539 22.53 -2.48 0.89
CA GLY A 539 23.89 -3.00 1.12
C GLY A 539 24.10 -3.26 2.61
N LEU A 540 24.58 -4.44 2.99
CA LEU A 540 24.81 -4.78 4.40
C LEU A 540 26.08 -5.59 4.55
N TRP A 541 26.86 -5.27 5.58
CA TRP A 541 27.91 -6.11 6.11
C TRP A 541 27.69 -6.32 7.59
N ASP A 542 27.76 -7.58 8.04
CA ASP A 542 27.65 -7.92 9.45
C ASP A 542 28.83 -8.78 9.92
N PHE A 543 29.11 -8.66 11.21
CA PHE A 543 29.96 -9.59 11.96
C PHE A 543 29.30 -9.85 13.31
N LYS A 544 29.10 -11.11 13.63
CA LYS A 544 28.58 -11.54 14.92
C LYS A 544 29.47 -12.64 15.53
N THR A 545 29.57 -12.66 16.84
CA THR A 545 30.27 -13.72 17.56
C THR A 545 29.56 -14.03 18.87
N SER A 546 29.55 -15.30 19.25
CA SER A 546 28.89 -15.73 20.48
C SER A 546 29.72 -16.79 21.21
N ARG A 547 29.46 -16.89 22.50
CA ARG A 547 30.03 -17.91 23.37
C ARG A 547 29.01 -18.27 24.46
N PRO A 548 28.56 -19.54 24.58
CA PRO A 548 27.52 -19.95 25.51
C PRO A 548 28.00 -20.03 26.96
N ASP A 549 29.32 -20.10 27.21
CA ASP A 549 29.92 -20.36 28.51
C ASP A 549 31.09 -19.43 28.86
N LEU A 550 30.90 -18.12 28.76
CA LEU A 550 31.95 -17.12 29.02
C LEU A 550 32.55 -17.27 30.43
N PHE A 551 31.73 -17.47 31.45
CA PHE A 551 32.10 -17.82 32.82
C PHE A 551 30.97 -18.59 33.49
N GLN A 552 31.29 -19.32 34.59
CA GLN A 552 30.31 -20.16 35.27
C GLN A 552 29.71 -19.47 36.48
N LEU A 553 28.39 -19.49 36.59
CA LEU A 553 27.59 -19.19 37.77
C LEU A 553 27.10 -20.51 38.40
N PRO A 554 26.59 -20.47 39.65
CA PRO A 554 25.95 -21.64 40.22
C PRO A 554 24.80 -22.21 39.40
N GLY A 555 24.11 -21.39 38.61
CA GLY A 555 23.02 -21.77 37.75
C GLY A 555 23.46 -22.29 36.36
N GLY A 556 24.74 -22.11 35.98
CA GLY A 556 25.25 -22.53 34.66
C GLY A 556 26.24 -21.56 34.05
N GLY A 557 26.59 -21.79 32.79
CA GLY A 557 27.47 -20.91 31.99
C GLY A 557 26.74 -19.62 31.59
N VAL A 558 27.39 -18.49 31.77
CA VAL A 558 26.89 -17.21 31.22
C VAL A 558 27.24 -17.12 29.75
N GLY A 559 26.22 -17.03 28.90
CA GLY A 559 26.37 -16.82 27.46
C GLY A 559 26.51 -15.35 27.12
N VAL A 560 27.25 -15.08 26.03
CA VAL A 560 27.42 -13.73 25.48
C VAL A 560 27.37 -13.79 23.97
N ALA A 561 26.73 -12.78 23.34
CA ALA A 561 26.85 -12.48 21.91
C ALA A 561 27.18 -11.00 21.73
N LEU A 562 28.01 -10.74 20.71
CA LEU A 562 28.41 -9.41 20.28
C LEU A 562 28.29 -9.31 18.77
N GLY A 563 27.88 -8.17 18.27
CA GLY A 563 27.82 -7.95 16.83
C GLY A 563 27.98 -6.49 16.43
N VAL A 564 28.37 -6.33 15.17
CA VAL A 564 28.44 -5.05 14.48
C VAL A 564 27.82 -5.19 13.11
N GLU A 565 27.19 -4.13 12.61
CA GLU A 565 26.56 -4.08 11.29
C GLU A 565 26.83 -2.72 10.66
N LEU A 566 27.14 -2.72 9.37
CA LEU A 566 27.13 -1.55 8.50
C LEU A 566 26.04 -1.76 7.44
N ARG A 567 25.15 -0.81 7.31
CA ARG A 567 24.04 -0.88 6.37
C ARG A 567 23.96 0.40 5.55
N HIS A 568 23.68 0.26 4.28
CA HIS A 568 23.35 1.33 3.34
C HIS A 568 21.98 1.04 2.74
N GLU A 569 21.13 2.04 2.72
CA GLU A 569 19.79 2.01 2.16
C GLU A 569 19.61 3.19 1.22
N ALA A 570 19.00 2.96 0.05
CA ALA A 570 18.66 4.02 -0.88
C ALA A 570 17.27 3.76 -1.49
N PHE A 571 16.61 4.82 -1.93
CA PHE A 571 15.38 4.75 -2.71
C PHE A 571 15.36 5.82 -3.79
N GLU A 572 14.63 5.55 -4.86
CA GLU A 572 14.30 6.46 -5.93
C GLU A 572 12.84 6.23 -6.34
N ASP A 573 12.09 7.31 -6.51
CA ASP A 573 10.71 7.34 -6.99
C ASP A 573 10.66 8.35 -8.14
N ASP A 574 10.71 7.83 -9.38
CA ASP A 574 10.67 8.57 -10.63
C ASP A 574 9.24 8.52 -11.18
N ARG A 575 8.62 9.68 -11.29
CA ARG A 575 7.25 9.87 -11.72
C ARG A 575 7.20 10.27 -13.19
N ASP A 576 6.09 9.95 -13.83
CA ASP A 576 5.84 10.41 -15.19
C ASP A 576 5.93 11.95 -15.28
N ASP A 577 6.55 12.46 -16.36
CA ASP A 577 6.66 13.89 -16.67
C ASP A 577 5.31 14.63 -16.57
N ARG A 578 4.18 13.95 -16.73
CA ARG A 578 2.82 14.51 -16.60
C ARG A 578 2.31 14.60 -15.16
N LEU A 579 3.02 13.99 -14.21
CA LEU A 579 2.68 14.02 -12.79
C LEU A 579 3.68 14.81 -11.96
N ASP A 580 4.95 14.85 -12.35
CA ASP A 580 6.05 15.45 -11.59
C ASP A 580 6.14 16.98 -11.69
N GLY A 581 5.34 17.59 -12.57
CA GLY A 581 5.34 19.03 -12.85
C GLY A 581 6.13 19.43 -14.09
N THR A 582 6.72 18.48 -14.83
CA THR A 582 7.44 18.73 -16.09
C THR A 582 6.46 19.06 -17.21
N ILE A 583 5.41 18.27 -17.38
CA ILE A 583 4.30 18.52 -18.32
C ILE A 583 3.07 18.92 -17.49
N THR A 584 2.67 20.18 -17.61
CA THR A 584 1.61 20.78 -16.82
C THR A 584 0.38 21.11 -17.67
N PHE A 585 -0.75 21.32 -17.03
CA PHE A 585 -1.97 21.76 -17.67
C PHE A 585 -2.22 23.24 -17.39
N THR A 586 -2.58 23.99 -18.42
CA THR A 586 -3.14 25.32 -18.30
C THR A 586 -4.42 25.36 -19.08
N ASN A 587 -5.55 25.62 -18.41
CA ASN A 587 -6.84 25.70 -19.07
C ASN A 587 -6.86 26.88 -20.05
N PRO A 588 -7.06 26.67 -21.37
CA PRO A 588 -7.00 27.77 -22.35
C PRO A 588 -8.18 28.75 -22.28
N ILE A 589 -9.21 28.44 -21.48
CA ILE A 589 -10.43 29.25 -21.34
C ILE A 589 -10.37 30.10 -20.07
N SER A 590 -10.05 29.47 -18.92
CA SER A 590 -9.93 30.19 -17.64
C SER A 590 -8.57 30.80 -17.43
N GLY A 591 -7.52 30.22 -17.98
CA GLY A 591 -6.13 30.58 -17.74
C GLY A 591 -5.54 29.95 -16.47
N ASP A 592 -6.29 29.11 -15.77
CA ASP A 592 -5.85 28.48 -14.53
C ASP A 592 -4.79 27.42 -14.79
N PHE A 593 -3.78 27.44 -13.96
CA PHE A 593 -2.63 26.53 -14.02
C PHE A 593 -2.82 25.37 -13.05
N PHE A 594 -2.45 24.17 -13.49
CA PHE A 594 -2.41 22.98 -12.65
C PHE A 594 -1.14 22.17 -12.94
N GLY A 595 -0.43 21.76 -11.91
CA GLY A 595 0.89 21.12 -12.01
C GLY A 595 0.91 19.71 -12.58
N SER A 596 -0.24 19.08 -12.86
CA SER A 596 -0.36 17.76 -13.49
C SER A 596 -1.18 17.82 -14.76
N ASP A 597 -0.74 17.13 -15.80
CA ASP A 597 -1.52 16.94 -17.04
C ASP A 597 -2.38 15.64 -17.01
N VAL A 598 -2.40 14.92 -15.91
CA VAL A 598 -3.17 13.68 -15.78
C VAL A 598 -4.52 13.93 -15.12
N LEU A 599 -5.61 13.66 -15.84
CA LEU A 599 -6.97 13.82 -15.32
C LEU A 599 -7.16 13.05 -13.99
N GLY A 600 -7.67 13.75 -12.99
CA GLY A 600 -7.98 13.18 -11.68
C GLY A 600 -6.75 12.84 -10.84
N SER A 601 -5.57 13.41 -11.16
CA SER A 601 -4.34 13.21 -10.39
C SER A 601 -3.69 14.53 -10.03
N SER A 602 -3.39 14.69 -8.75
CA SER A 602 -2.63 15.85 -8.26
C SER A 602 -1.14 15.70 -8.60
N PRO A 603 -0.40 16.81 -8.72
CA PRO A 603 1.04 16.77 -8.91
C PRO A 603 1.75 15.98 -7.81
N THR A 604 2.76 15.24 -8.21
CA THR A 604 3.61 14.47 -7.31
C THR A 604 5.02 14.43 -7.88
N PRO A 605 5.93 15.31 -7.39
CA PRO A 605 7.30 15.37 -7.84
C PRO A 605 8.12 14.11 -7.51
N ASP A 606 9.22 13.93 -8.24
CA ASP A 606 10.20 12.90 -7.97
C ASP A 606 10.83 13.04 -6.61
N SER A 607 11.21 11.93 -6.03
CA SER A 607 11.92 11.90 -4.77
C SER A 607 12.97 10.79 -4.71
N SER A 608 14.09 11.08 -4.06
CA SER A 608 15.15 10.10 -3.84
C SER A 608 15.94 10.43 -2.60
N GLY A 609 16.57 9.43 -2.01
CA GLY A 609 17.43 9.61 -0.85
C GLY A 609 18.17 8.36 -0.47
N ASP A 610 19.23 8.54 0.31
CA ASP A 610 20.01 7.44 0.85
C ASP A 610 20.42 7.69 2.29
N ARG A 611 20.77 6.61 2.99
CA ARG A 611 21.36 6.68 4.32
C ARG A 611 22.32 5.55 4.60
N SER A 612 23.22 5.80 5.53
CA SER A 612 24.12 4.80 6.09
C SER A 612 23.84 4.63 7.57
N VAL A 613 23.91 3.38 8.04
CA VAL A 613 23.64 3.02 9.44
C VAL A 613 24.82 2.22 9.97
N PHE A 614 25.37 2.61 11.10
CA PHE A 614 26.28 1.82 11.90
C PHE A 614 25.54 1.26 13.12
N SER A 615 25.63 -0.05 13.35
CA SER A 615 25.01 -0.70 14.50
C SER A 615 26.03 -1.50 15.28
N SER A 616 25.85 -1.57 16.59
CA SER A 616 26.55 -2.54 17.45
C SER A 616 25.62 -3.04 18.54
N TYR A 617 25.74 -4.30 18.91
CA TYR A 617 24.92 -4.89 19.96
C TYR A 617 25.70 -5.83 20.87
N ALA A 618 25.17 -6.00 22.07
CA ALA A 618 25.64 -6.98 23.05
C ALA A 618 24.44 -7.68 23.69
N GLU A 619 24.56 -8.98 23.86
CA GLU A 619 23.57 -9.82 24.52
C GLU A 619 24.23 -10.70 25.57
N LEU A 620 23.57 -10.92 26.70
CA LEU A 620 23.96 -11.82 27.80
C LEU A 620 22.82 -12.76 28.12
N SER A 621 23.14 -14.04 28.27
CA SER A 621 22.25 -15.06 28.83
C SER A 621 22.82 -15.48 30.19
N VAL A 622 22.03 -15.26 31.25
CA VAL A 622 22.47 -15.41 32.63
C VAL A 622 21.61 -16.46 33.34
N PRO A 623 22.03 -17.71 33.41
CA PRO A 623 21.36 -18.74 34.20
C PRO A 623 21.63 -18.53 35.69
N LEU A 624 20.63 -18.01 36.41
CA LEU A 624 20.75 -17.73 37.85
C LEU A 624 20.52 -18.99 38.70
N VAL A 625 19.59 -19.84 38.28
CA VAL A 625 19.24 -21.08 38.99
C VAL A 625 19.12 -22.20 37.96
N SER A 626 19.65 -23.37 38.29
CA SER A 626 19.47 -24.59 37.49
C SER A 626 18.76 -25.69 38.29
N ARG A 627 18.18 -26.64 37.59
CA ARG A 627 17.48 -27.80 38.16
C ARG A 627 18.36 -28.59 39.14
N ASP A 628 19.67 -28.64 38.92
CA ASP A 628 20.63 -29.34 39.77
C ASP A 628 20.76 -28.74 41.17
N MET A 629 20.38 -27.47 41.33
CA MET A 629 20.41 -26.80 42.67
C MET A 629 19.29 -27.25 43.61
N ASN A 630 18.27 -27.93 43.07
CA ASN A 630 17.16 -28.52 43.84
C ASN A 630 16.45 -27.51 44.77
N ILE A 631 16.25 -26.27 44.28
CA ILE A 631 15.58 -25.20 45.05
C ILE A 631 14.04 -25.35 44.84
N PRO A 632 13.26 -25.55 45.91
CA PRO A 632 11.82 -25.69 45.75
C PRO A 632 11.17 -24.49 45.09
N LEU A 633 10.30 -24.71 44.08
CA LEU A 633 9.59 -23.71 43.28
C LEU A 633 10.50 -22.79 42.45
N MET A 634 11.78 -23.17 42.25
CA MET A 634 12.75 -22.47 41.41
C MET A 634 13.61 -23.52 40.73
N GLN A 635 13.03 -24.23 39.74
CA GLN A 635 13.77 -25.26 39.01
C GLN A 635 14.83 -24.67 38.07
N ALA A 636 14.47 -23.63 37.34
CA ALA A 636 15.39 -22.83 36.56
C ALA A 636 14.97 -21.35 36.58
N ILE A 637 15.93 -20.47 36.54
CA ILE A 637 15.75 -19.03 36.31
C ILE A 637 16.82 -18.57 35.36
N ASP A 638 16.37 -18.15 34.18
CA ASP A 638 17.22 -17.61 33.12
C ASP A 638 16.86 -16.14 32.86
N VAL A 639 17.89 -15.32 32.73
CA VAL A 639 17.75 -13.89 32.43
C VAL A 639 18.46 -13.58 31.13
N GLN A 640 17.78 -12.90 30.22
CA GLN A 640 18.37 -12.32 29.02
C GLN A 640 18.50 -10.81 29.22
N LEU A 641 19.66 -10.27 28.92
CA LEU A 641 19.91 -8.83 28.83
C LEU A 641 20.49 -8.52 27.46
N ALA A 642 19.97 -7.50 26.78
CA ALA A 642 20.50 -7.06 25.50
C ALA A 642 20.47 -5.52 25.42
N ALA A 643 21.40 -4.98 24.62
CA ALA A 643 21.40 -3.58 24.25
C ALA A 643 21.96 -3.42 22.84
N ARG A 644 21.36 -2.55 22.05
CA ARG A 644 21.79 -2.19 20.70
C ARG A 644 21.93 -0.69 20.57
N TYR A 645 23.02 -0.25 19.99
CA TYR A 645 23.28 1.11 19.57
C TYR A 645 23.24 1.19 18.06
N GLU A 646 22.52 2.14 17.50
CA GLU A 646 22.52 2.45 16.08
C GLU A 646 22.76 3.94 15.86
N ASN A 647 23.54 4.27 14.83
CA ASN A 647 23.80 5.63 14.40
C ASN A 647 23.47 5.75 12.91
N TYR A 648 22.50 6.59 12.62
CA TYR A 648 22.00 6.91 11.29
C TYR A 648 22.63 8.20 10.78
N SER A 649 22.96 8.25 9.49
CA SER A 649 23.54 9.45 8.87
C SER A 649 22.59 10.65 8.81
N ASP A 650 21.28 10.39 8.90
CA ASP A 650 20.18 11.36 8.70
C ASP A 650 19.44 11.71 10.01
N VAL A 651 19.14 10.74 10.87
CA VAL A 651 18.27 10.94 12.05
C VAL A 651 18.99 10.77 13.40
N GLY A 652 20.31 10.64 13.39
CA GLY A 652 21.12 10.59 14.62
C GLY A 652 21.25 9.19 15.23
N ASP A 653 21.35 9.12 16.56
CA ASP A 653 21.66 7.88 17.25
C ASP A 653 20.59 7.45 18.24
N VAL A 654 20.46 6.13 18.41
CA VAL A 654 19.55 5.50 19.37
C VAL A 654 20.26 4.39 20.15
N LEU A 655 19.88 4.22 21.41
CA LEU A 655 20.31 3.09 22.26
C LEU A 655 19.06 2.44 22.86
N LYS A 656 18.87 1.13 22.58
CA LYS A 656 17.68 0.40 23.03
C LYS A 656 18.04 -0.82 23.85
N PRO A 657 17.60 -0.89 25.14
CA PRO A 657 17.81 -2.02 26.03
C PRO A 657 16.65 -3.03 25.96
N LYS A 658 16.95 -4.26 26.36
CA LYS A 658 15.97 -5.33 26.63
C LYS A 658 16.40 -6.13 27.85
N ALA A 659 15.41 -6.56 28.64
CA ALA A 659 15.59 -7.53 29.71
C ALA A 659 14.43 -8.54 29.67
N ALA A 660 14.71 -9.83 29.72
CA ALA A 660 13.69 -10.88 29.80
C ALA A 660 14.06 -11.90 30.88
N ILE A 661 13.07 -12.52 31.50
CA ILE A 661 13.21 -13.53 32.53
C ILE A 661 12.30 -14.72 32.23
N GLY A 662 12.84 -15.91 32.26
CA GLY A 662 12.12 -17.16 32.32
C GLY A 662 12.31 -17.81 33.70
N TRP A 663 11.20 -18.20 34.35
CA TRP A 663 11.22 -18.84 35.66
C TRP A 663 10.41 -20.14 35.60
N GLU A 664 11.11 -21.24 35.55
CA GLU A 664 10.51 -22.57 35.70
C GLU A 664 10.20 -22.82 37.20
N VAL A 665 8.93 -22.63 37.53
CA VAL A 665 8.46 -22.84 38.92
C VAL A 665 8.44 -24.35 39.27
N THR A 666 7.96 -25.14 38.30
CA THR A 666 7.86 -26.60 38.34
C THR A 666 8.05 -27.14 36.92
N ASP A 667 8.14 -28.47 36.74
CA ASP A 667 8.26 -29.13 35.44
C ASP A 667 7.05 -28.88 34.50
N TRP A 668 5.94 -28.38 35.06
CA TRP A 668 4.70 -28.14 34.33
C TRP A 668 4.24 -26.69 34.32
N LEU A 669 4.98 -25.78 35.01
CA LEU A 669 4.63 -24.36 35.09
C LEU A 669 5.89 -23.50 34.93
N MET A 670 5.91 -22.71 33.89
CA MET A 670 6.87 -21.63 33.66
C MET A 670 6.16 -20.28 33.73
N LEU A 671 6.77 -19.33 34.39
CA LEU A 671 6.42 -17.90 34.31
C LEU A 671 7.46 -17.18 33.46
N ARG A 672 7.02 -16.19 32.69
CA ARG A 672 7.92 -15.39 31.88
C ARG A 672 7.55 -13.93 31.88
N GLY A 673 8.51 -13.06 31.61
CA GLY A 673 8.28 -11.64 31.49
C GLY A 673 9.41 -10.94 30.78
N SER A 674 9.09 -9.88 30.05
CA SER A 674 10.06 -9.03 29.37
C SER A 674 9.75 -7.55 29.50
N TYR A 675 10.79 -6.76 29.40
CA TYR A 675 10.80 -5.31 29.19
C TYR A 675 11.72 -5.02 28.02
N SER A 676 11.25 -4.25 27.06
CA SER A 676 12.09 -3.80 25.97
C SER A 676 11.72 -2.39 25.52
N GLU A 677 12.72 -1.63 25.13
CA GLU A 677 12.55 -0.41 24.39
C GLU A 677 12.82 -0.69 22.91
N GLY A 678 12.00 -0.14 22.05
CA GLY A 678 12.14 -0.26 20.61
C GLY A 678 12.09 1.10 19.94
N PHE A 679 12.25 1.09 18.62
CA PHE A 679 12.13 2.28 17.81
C PHE A 679 11.87 1.92 16.36
N ARG A 680 11.36 2.90 15.62
CA ARG A 680 11.27 2.89 14.16
C ARG A 680 11.96 4.14 13.62
N ALA A 681 12.97 3.99 12.78
CA ALA A 681 13.57 5.11 12.08
C ALA A 681 12.58 5.65 11.05
N PRO A 682 12.50 6.97 10.82
CA PRO A 682 11.72 7.52 9.71
C PRO A 682 12.09 6.84 8.39
N ASN A 683 11.09 6.53 7.57
CA ASN A 683 11.35 6.00 6.23
C ASN A 683 11.99 7.08 5.36
N LEU A 684 12.79 6.68 4.38
CA LEU A 684 13.42 7.64 3.46
C LEU A 684 12.39 8.53 2.73
N PRO A 685 11.22 8.03 2.25
CA PRO A 685 10.16 8.89 1.74
C PRO A 685 9.65 9.92 2.76
N GLN A 686 9.53 9.59 4.04
CA GLN A 686 9.12 10.56 5.09
C GLN A 686 10.12 11.71 5.27
N ILE A 687 11.38 11.51 4.91
CA ILE A 687 12.42 12.53 4.99
C ILE A 687 12.55 13.32 3.69
N HIS A 688 12.41 12.64 2.53
CA HIS A 688 12.80 13.17 1.24
C HIS A 688 11.64 13.48 0.28
N GLU A 689 10.40 13.07 0.58
CA GLU A 689 9.23 13.42 -0.25
C GLU A 689 9.11 14.93 -0.40
N ARG A 690 8.75 15.39 -1.59
CA ARG A 690 8.69 16.83 -1.92
C ARG A 690 7.40 17.16 -2.61
N GLY A 691 6.70 18.20 -2.10
CA GLY A 691 5.63 18.89 -2.82
C GLY A 691 4.48 18.00 -3.28
N VAL A 692 4.14 16.93 -2.56
CA VAL A 692 3.04 16.05 -2.93
C VAL A 692 1.72 16.76 -2.70
N GLU A 693 1.06 17.16 -3.77
CA GLU A 693 -0.20 17.88 -3.68
C GLU A 693 -1.39 16.95 -3.45
N ARG A 694 -2.35 17.41 -2.67
CA ARG A 694 -3.66 16.79 -2.47
C ARG A 694 -4.76 17.83 -2.49
N SER A 695 -5.70 17.69 -3.40
CA SER A 695 -6.86 18.58 -3.48
C SER A 695 -8.02 18.02 -2.69
N ASN A 696 -8.55 18.83 -1.79
CA ASN A 696 -9.70 18.52 -0.96
C ASN A 696 -10.66 19.69 -0.93
N THR A 697 -11.97 19.42 -0.78
CA THR A 697 -12.94 20.46 -0.47
C THR A 697 -12.99 20.66 1.03
N ARG A 698 -12.70 21.87 1.50
CA ARG A 698 -12.64 22.22 2.92
C ARG A 698 -13.47 23.46 3.23
N LEU A 699 -13.99 23.52 4.44
CA LEU A 699 -14.72 24.67 4.92
C LEU A 699 -13.73 25.77 5.37
N ASP A 700 -13.93 27.00 4.87
CA ASP A 700 -13.15 28.14 5.34
C ASP A 700 -13.76 28.72 6.62
N TYR A 701 -13.27 28.32 7.77
CA TYR A 701 -13.75 28.73 9.08
C TYR A 701 -13.64 30.24 9.31
N VAL A 702 -12.71 30.94 8.65
CA VAL A 702 -12.54 32.41 8.80
C VAL A 702 -13.70 33.16 8.13
N PHE A 703 -14.08 32.73 6.91
CA PHE A 703 -15.26 33.27 6.23
C PHE A 703 -16.56 32.88 6.96
N CYS A 704 -16.65 31.67 7.52
CA CYS A 704 -17.78 31.24 8.33
C CYS A 704 -17.97 32.14 9.57
N GLU A 705 -16.87 32.46 10.25
CA GLU A 705 -16.91 33.39 11.40
C GLU A 705 -17.30 34.82 10.99
N ALA A 706 -16.83 35.29 9.83
CA ALA A 706 -17.25 36.57 9.30
C ALA A 706 -18.75 36.57 8.99
N ASP A 707 -19.31 35.52 8.39
CA ASP A 707 -20.73 35.35 8.12
C ASP A 707 -21.55 35.30 9.41
N LEU A 708 -21.09 34.61 10.44
CA LEU A 708 -21.70 34.53 11.76
C LEU A 708 -21.75 35.91 12.44
N ARG A 709 -20.62 36.63 12.48
CA ARG A 709 -20.53 37.95 13.10
C ARG A 709 -21.36 39.03 12.35
N ALA A 710 -21.44 38.87 11.03
CA ALA A 710 -22.30 39.74 10.19
C ALA A 710 -23.78 39.36 10.30
N GLY A 711 -24.15 38.27 10.95
CA GLY A 711 -25.52 37.78 11.09
C GLY A 711 -26.11 37.23 9.78
N ARG A 712 -25.23 36.80 8.83
CA ARG A 712 -25.67 36.14 7.59
C ARG A 712 -26.04 34.68 7.82
N ILE A 713 -25.48 34.04 8.83
CA ILE A 713 -25.84 32.70 9.34
C ILE A 713 -26.12 32.77 10.84
N ALA A 714 -26.94 31.86 11.36
CA ALA A 714 -27.31 31.82 12.77
C ALA A 714 -26.33 30.97 13.61
N ASN A 715 -25.71 29.98 13.00
CA ASN A 715 -24.70 29.11 13.60
C ASN A 715 -23.73 28.60 12.51
N VAL A 716 -22.59 28.01 12.93
CA VAL A 716 -21.53 27.56 12.01
C VAL A 716 -22.00 26.40 11.10
N ASP A 717 -22.98 25.60 11.54
CA ASP A 717 -23.49 24.47 10.73
C ASP A 717 -24.24 24.96 9.48
N GLU A 718 -24.63 26.23 9.42
CA GLU A 718 -25.25 26.86 8.26
C GLU A 718 -24.23 27.43 7.27
N CYS A 719 -22.93 27.30 7.55
CA CYS A 719 -21.90 27.87 6.71
C CYS A 719 -21.74 27.04 5.41
N LEU A 720 -21.75 27.75 4.29
CA LEU A 720 -21.59 27.17 2.95
C LEU A 720 -20.26 27.61 2.28
N ARG A 721 -19.29 28.10 3.05
CA ARG A 721 -17.99 28.60 2.56
C ARG A 721 -17.00 27.47 2.35
N ALA A 722 -17.43 26.42 1.65
CA ALA A 722 -16.53 25.34 1.24
C ALA A 722 -15.81 25.75 -0.05
N GLN A 723 -14.51 25.46 -0.13
CA GLN A 723 -13.68 25.73 -1.28
C GLN A 723 -12.72 24.58 -1.56
N SER A 724 -12.21 24.50 -2.79
CA SER A 724 -11.13 23.59 -3.13
C SER A 724 -9.85 24.08 -2.45
N THR A 725 -9.22 23.21 -1.67
CA THR A 725 -7.98 23.53 -0.93
C THR A 725 -6.90 22.55 -1.37
N VAL A 726 -5.73 23.07 -1.76
CA VAL A 726 -4.55 22.28 -2.07
C VAL A 726 -3.74 22.13 -0.79
N SER A 727 -3.50 20.90 -0.39
CA SER A 727 -2.56 20.55 0.69
C SER A 727 -1.26 20.05 0.07
N VAL A 728 -0.15 20.69 0.39
CA VAL A 728 1.19 20.30 -0.08
C VAL A 728 1.91 19.59 1.05
N ARG A 729 2.20 18.31 0.84
CA ARG A 729 2.91 17.47 1.81
C ARG A 729 4.39 17.44 1.48
N GLU A 730 5.20 17.55 2.51
CA GLU A 730 6.65 17.53 2.38
C GLU A 730 7.28 16.65 3.46
N GLY A 731 8.35 15.96 3.07
CA GLY A 731 9.25 15.28 3.98
C GLY A 731 9.95 16.25 4.92
N SER A 732 10.48 15.72 6.01
CA SER A 732 11.21 16.54 6.98
C SER A 732 12.51 15.90 7.42
N SER A 733 13.60 16.63 7.24
CA SER A 733 14.92 16.24 7.75
C SER A 733 15.08 16.45 9.27
N THR A 734 14.04 16.95 9.94
CA THR A 734 14.05 17.16 11.41
C THR A 734 13.32 16.04 12.15
N LEU A 735 12.81 15.04 11.45
CA LEU A 735 12.15 13.89 12.05
C LEU A 735 13.10 13.15 13.00
N GLU A 736 12.55 12.78 14.14
CA GLU A 736 13.21 11.92 15.11
C GLU A 736 12.69 10.47 14.98
N PRO A 737 13.43 9.45 15.41
CA PRO A 737 12.92 8.10 15.48
C PRO A 737 11.68 8.01 16.37
N GLU A 738 10.64 7.32 15.89
CA GLU A 738 9.55 6.88 16.73
C GLU A 738 10.07 5.92 17.80
N THR A 739 9.57 6.00 19.00
CA THR A 739 10.02 5.16 20.10
C THR A 739 8.87 4.35 20.67
N ASN A 740 9.19 3.19 21.23
CA ASN A 740 8.21 2.41 21.95
C ASN A 740 8.78 1.76 23.21
N THR A 741 7.90 1.54 24.17
CA THR A 741 8.17 0.73 25.36
C THR A 741 7.21 -0.45 25.40
N THR A 742 7.75 -1.65 25.52
CA THR A 742 6.99 -2.91 25.52
C THR A 742 7.18 -3.64 26.84
N TYR A 743 6.09 -4.06 27.44
CA TYR A 743 6.05 -4.97 28.57
C TYR A 743 5.27 -6.22 28.18
N SER A 744 5.85 -7.40 28.44
CA SER A 744 5.10 -8.64 28.34
C SER A 744 5.31 -9.51 29.60
N TYR A 745 4.29 -10.25 29.98
CA TYR A 745 4.38 -11.28 31.02
C TYR A 745 3.31 -12.35 30.80
N GLY A 746 3.66 -13.57 31.14
CA GLY A 746 2.78 -14.70 30.91
C GLY A 746 3.22 -15.96 31.63
N PHE A 747 2.53 -17.04 31.29
CA PHE A 747 2.88 -18.36 31.80
C PHE A 747 2.70 -19.41 30.69
N VAL A 748 3.47 -20.47 30.84
CA VAL A 748 3.33 -21.71 30.08
C VAL A 748 2.97 -22.83 31.06
N PHE A 749 1.84 -23.48 30.81
CA PHE A 749 1.31 -24.56 31.64
C PHE A 749 1.24 -25.85 30.84
N GLN A 750 2.05 -26.85 31.24
CA GLN A 750 2.18 -28.16 30.57
C GLN A 750 1.94 -29.30 31.55
N PRO A 751 0.70 -29.53 32.01
CA PRO A 751 0.42 -30.52 33.02
C PRO A 751 0.62 -31.96 32.50
N GLN A 752 1.40 -32.71 33.18
CA GLN A 752 1.55 -34.18 32.93
C GLN A 752 0.45 -34.97 33.62
N LEU A 753 -0.84 -34.58 33.43
CA LEU A 753 -1.97 -35.07 34.21
C LEU A 753 -2.62 -36.33 33.65
N TRP A 754 -2.30 -36.74 32.42
CA TRP A 754 -2.94 -37.88 31.74
C TRP A 754 -1.95 -38.76 30.98
N ASP A 755 -2.45 -39.93 30.63
CA ASP A 755 -1.73 -40.88 29.80
C ASP A 755 -1.43 -40.23 28.42
N ARG A 756 -0.20 -40.28 27.94
CA ARG A 756 0.26 -39.79 26.63
C ARG A 756 -0.63 -40.20 25.44
N ARG A 757 -1.48 -41.23 25.63
CA ARG A 757 -2.47 -41.65 24.63
C ARG A 757 -3.53 -40.59 24.32
N PHE A 758 -3.66 -39.55 25.14
CA PHE A 758 -4.61 -38.46 24.96
C PHE A 758 -3.91 -37.16 24.42
N GLY A 759 -2.63 -37.27 24.05
CA GLY A 759 -1.82 -36.16 23.61
C GLY A 759 -1.26 -35.32 24.78
N ASP A 760 -0.45 -34.35 24.44
CA ASP A 760 0.13 -33.37 25.36
C ASP A 760 -0.71 -32.08 25.36
N LEU A 761 -0.98 -31.52 26.52
CA LEU A 761 -1.65 -30.23 26.66
C LEU A 761 -0.65 -29.14 27.01
N THR A 762 -0.57 -28.11 26.18
CA THR A 762 0.14 -26.88 26.48
C THR A 762 -0.82 -25.70 26.45
N VAL A 763 -0.84 -24.94 27.56
CA VAL A 763 -1.60 -23.69 27.65
C VAL A 763 -0.62 -22.56 27.87
N THR A 764 -0.58 -21.62 26.91
CA THR A 764 0.22 -20.41 27.00
C THR A 764 -0.69 -19.19 27.09
N VAL A 765 -0.42 -18.33 28.06
CA VAL A 765 -1.14 -17.06 28.19
C VAL A 765 -0.11 -15.96 28.38
N ASP A 766 -0.14 -14.97 27.50
CA ASP A 766 0.72 -13.80 27.56
C ASP A 766 -0.11 -12.52 27.56
N TYR A 767 0.17 -11.64 28.47
CA TYR A 767 -0.26 -10.25 28.44
C TYR A 767 0.87 -9.39 27.84
N TRP A 768 0.50 -8.47 26.98
CA TRP A 768 1.44 -7.50 26.40
C TRP A 768 0.86 -6.08 26.42
N ASN A 769 1.74 -5.11 26.50
CA ASN A 769 1.42 -3.69 26.37
C ASN A 769 2.55 -3.02 25.60
N ILE A 770 2.20 -2.29 24.57
CA ILE A 770 3.11 -1.51 23.73
C ILE A 770 2.65 -0.07 23.76
N GLN A 771 3.51 0.83 24.19
CA GLN A 771 3.28 2.27 24.18
C GLN A 771 4.23 2.89 23.17
N GLN A 772 3.66 3.54 22.14
CA GLN A 772 4.40 4.27 21.12
C GLN A 772 4.39 5.77 21.44
N GLU A 773 5.51 6.43 21.18
CA GLU A 773 5.73 7.86 21.36
C GLU A 773 6.45 8.43 20.15
N ASN A 774 6.32 9.73 19.91
CA ASN A 774 6.91 10.41 18.75
C ASN A 774 6.49 9.81 17.41
N VAL A 775 5.25 9.35 17.30
CA VAL A 775 4.73 8.77 16.04
C VAL A 775 4.69 9.86 14.98
N ILE A 776 5.24 9.54 13.80
CA ILE A 776 5.29 10.45 12.67
C ILE A 776 3.89 10.59 12.07
N GLY A 777 3.48 11.83 11.84
CA GLY A 777 2.19 12.17 11.29
C GLY A 777 2.21 13.47 10.53
N ILE A 778 1.03 13.94 10.14
CA ILE A 778 0.80 15.28 9.62
C ILE A 778 -0.23 15.98 10.50
N PHE A 779 -0.19 17.30 10.52
CA PHE A 779 -1.20 18.07 11.27
C PHE A 779 -2.57 18.00 10.58
N GLY A 780 -2.57 17.96 9.27
CA GLY A 780 -3.76 17.86 8.42
C GLY A 780 -4.31 19.23 8.00
N ASP A 781 -4.75 19.32 6.76
CA ASP A 781 -5.24 20.57 6.16
C ASP A 781 -6.44 21.18 6.94
N ASP A 782 -7.39 20.36 7.37
CA ASP A 782 -8.52 20.80 8.19
C ASP A 782 -8.06 21.41 9.53
N ASN A 783 -7.10 20.77 10.20
CA ASN A 783 -6.56 21.27 11.45
C ASN A 783 -5.78 22.59 11.26
N HIS A 784 -5.02 22.69 10.14
CA HIS A 784 -4.34 23.94 9.79
C HIS A 784 -5.34 25.08 9.58
N LEU A 785 -6.46 24.84 8.88
CA LEU A 785 -7.51 25.83 8.66
C LEU A 785 -8.22 26.22 9.96
N ALA A 786 -8.54 25.23 10.80
CA ALA A 786 -9.13 25.48 12.12
C ALA A 786 -8.18 26.26 13.03
N TYR A 787 -6.87 25.96 12.97
CA TYR A 787 -5.86 26.69 13.74
C TYR A 787 -5.66 28.11 13.20
N ASP A 788 -5.65 28.32 11.88
CA ASP A 788 -5.63 29.67 11.26
C ASP A 788 -6.81 30.49 11.73
N TYR A 789 -8.00 29.91 11.74
CA TYR A 789 -9.21 30.55 12.28
C TYR A 789 -9.03 30.98 13.74
N LEU A 790 -8.58 30.09 14.62
CA LEU A 790 -8.37 30.41 16.04
C LEU A 790 -7.34 31.52 16.22
N LEU A 791 -6.24 31.53 15.47
CA LEU A 791 -5.22 32.57 15.54
C LEU A 791 -5.75 33.91 15.02
N ARG A 792 -6.53 33.95 13.92
CA ARG A 792 -7.08 35.18 13.35
C ARG A 792 -8.11 35.83 14.27
N THR A 793 -8.86 35.07 15.05
CA THR A 793 -9.73 35.63 16.09
C THR A 793 -8.95 36.32 17.21
N GLN A 794 -7.64 36.08 17.33
CA GLN A 794 -6.72 36.66 18.29
C GLN A 794 -5.76 37.68 17.66
N GLY A 795 -5.94 38.03 16.37
CA GLY A 795 -5.09 39.00 15.66
C GLY A 795 -3.74 38.43 15.20
N SER A 796 -3.64 37.11 14.99
CA SER A 796 -2.49 36.39 14.43
C SER A 796 -2.94 35.52 13.25
N PHE A 797 -2.09 34.72 12.68
CA PHE A 797 -2.43 33.78 11.60
C PHE A 797 -1.51 32.54 11.61
N ASN A 798 -1.95 31.48 10.96
CA ASN A 798 -1.15 30.28 10.75
C ASN A 798 -0.30 30.44 9.47
N PRO A 799 1.05 30.47 9.56
CA PRO A 799 1.89 30.65 8.37
C PRO A 799 1.83 29.49 7.37
N ALA A 800 1.38 28.32 7.80
CA ALA A 800 1.18 27.16 6.92
C ALA A 800 -0.05 27.33 6.00
N VAL A 801 -0.97 28.27 6.30
CA VAL A 801 -2.15 28.55 5.47
C VAL A 801 -1.87 29.77 4.60
N ILE A 802 -1.59 29.52 3.34
CA ILE A 802 -1.30 30.55 2.35
C ILE A 802 -2.61 31.00 1.71
N ARG A 803 -2.88 32.29 1.73
CA ARG A 803 -4.09 32.89 1.20
C ARG A 803 -3.81 33.94 0.15
N GLU A 804 -4.75 34.12 -0.76
CA GLU A 804 -4.75 35.28 -1.66
C GLU A 804 -4.86 36.60 -0.90
N ALA A 805 -4.53 37.68 -1.58
CA ALA A 805 -4.87 39.00 -1.09
C ALA A 805 -6.40 39.19 -1.16
N PRO A 806 -7.02 39.77 -0.10
CA PRO A 806 -8.46 39.92 -0.09
C PRO A 806 -8.95 40.79 -1.26
N SER A 807 -9.91 40.31 -2.01
CA SER A 807 -10.62 41.02 -3.07
C SER A 807 -11.50 42.15 -2.52
N ALA A 808 -12.10 42.96 -3.38
CA ALA A 808 -13.05 43.97 -2.96
C ALA A 808 -14.30 43.36 -2.33
N ASP A 809 -14.73 42.20 -2.79
CA ASP A 809 -15.89 41.48 -2.28
C ASP A 809 -15.56 40.85 -0.92
N ASP A 810 -14.35 40.26 -0.75
CA ASP A 810 -13.89 39.77 0.57
C ASP A 810 -13.87 40.92 1.60
N ILE A 811 -13.29 42.07 1.23
CA ILE A 811 -13.28 43.23 2.12
C ILE A 811 -14.71 43.66 2.52
N ALA A 812 -15.65 43.56 1.60
CA ALA A 812 -17.08 43.85 1.89
C ALA A 812 -17.70 42.80 2.82
N ASP A 813 -17.40 41.53 2.62
CA ASP A 813 -17.85 40.42 3.46
C ASP A 813 -17.33 40.52 4.91
N PHE A 814 -16.14 41.01 5.12
CA PHE A 814 -15.53 41.22 6.43
C PHE A 814 -15.90 42.54 7.10
N ALA A 815 -16.54 43.50 6.37
CA ALA A 815 -16.86 44.82 6.88
C ALA A 815 -17.77 44.75 8.14
N GLY A 816 -17.31 45.36 9.24
CA GLY A 816 -18.06 45.42 10.51
C GLY A 816 -17.97 44.14 11.38
N THR A 817 -17.29 43.10 10.96
CA THR A 817 -17.14 41.83 11.71
C THR A 817 -16.08 41.90 12.82
N GLY A 818 -15.17 42.85 12.72
CA GLY A 818 -14.02 42.98 13.65
C GLY A 818 -12.91 41.96 13.39
N LEU A 819 -12.97 41.29 12.25
CA LEU A 819 -11.90 40.46 11.71
C LEU A 819 -11.19 41.21 10.59
N ASP A 820 -9.89 40.95 10.40
CA ASP A 820 -9.16 41.38 9.23
C ASP A 820 -9.64 40.61 7.99
N ALA A 821 -9.86 41.28 6.89
CA ALA A 821 -10.29 40.64 5.64
C ALA A 821 -9.17 39.74 5.10
N VAL A 822 -9.54 38.57 4.64
CA VAL A 822 -8.66 37.58 4.01
C VAL A 822 -9.21 37.18 2.64
N GLY A 823 -8.33 36.74 1.76
CA GLY A 823 -8.70 36.06 0.51
C GLY A 823 -8.87 34.56 0.69
N GLU A 824 -9.20 33.89 -0.39
CA GLU A 824 -9.33 32.42 -0.45
C GLU A 824 -8.01 31.72 -0.10
N VAL A 825 -8.10 30.48 0.37
CA VAL A 825 -6.92 29.64 0.65
C VAL A 825 -6.39 29.13 -0.67
N ILE A 826 -5.12 29.42 -0.96
CA ILE A 826 -4.40 28.91 -2.13
C ILE A 826 -3.84 27.52 -1.81
N GLU A 827 -3.17 27.41 -0.63
CA GLU A 827 -2.37 26.25 -0.27
C GLU A 827 -2.30 26.10 1.25
N VAL A 828 -2.22 24.85 1.70
CA VAL A 828 -1.88 24.50 3.08
C VAL A 828 -0.60 23.68 3.04
N GLN A 829 0.47 24.17 3.66
CA GLN A 829 1.73 23.45 3.81
C GLN A 829 1.66 22.49 5.02
N ASP A 830 1.89 21.21 4.77
CA ASP A 830 1.72 20.15 5.76
C ASP A 830 2.93 19.23 5.79
N THR A 831 3.94 19.62 6.55
CA THR A 831 5.22 18.91 6.68
C THR A 831 5.08 17.75 7.67
N TYR A 832 5.70 16.60 7.39
CA TYR A 832 5.75 15.47 8.31
C TYR A 832 6.46 15.86 9.62
N GLN A 833 5.89 15.44 10.75
CA GLN A 833 6.37 15.79 12.09
C GLN A 833 6.11 14.67 13.09
N ASN A 834 6.92 14.65 14.18
CA ASN A 834 6.72 13.77 15.33
C ASN A 834 5.71 14.33 16.32
#